data_ec891ff578516c71207fdc08e17cbba6
#
_entry.id   ec891ff578516c71207fdc08e17cbba6
#
_cell.length_a   1.000
_cell.length_b   1.000
_cell.length_c   1.000
_cell.angle_alpha   90.00
_cell.angle_beta   90.00
_cell.angle_gamma   90.00
#
_symmetry.space_group_name_H-M   'P 1'
#
loop_
_entity.id
_entity.type
_entity.pdbx_description
1 polymer ?
#
loop_
_entity_poly.entity_id
_entity_poly.type
_entity_poly.pdbx_seq_one_letter_code
_entity_poly.pdbx_strand_id
1 'polypeptide(L)'
;MTPITTQTLENALTAKLMVSFGKTAAEATDGEMMRASALVLRDMMALREVETRQKARQQHARQVHYLSLEFLMGRSLMKNAYNLGLLPQLREALEHLGFKAADIFEIEPDAALGNGGLGRLAACYLDSMTTLEIPATGYSICYELGIFKQKIVEGQQVELPDNWKDLGAAWLMPKPAETQEVRFGGTVREFWDNGHLHIVNEDATVVQAVPCDMEIAGYGTEHVNVLRLWDARSTQPVDMSLFSRGEYLKAAEDEAMAETIAKVLYPEDNHLEGKSLRLKQQYFFVSATLQSIAAKHTELYGTMKNFHEKNVIQINDTHPALVIPELMRILIDDAGMDWDEAWDITTRSVAYTNHTVLSEALERWPQSLVEFLLPRVWQIILEISRRWQKKVEDFYHDPKKTEKMAIVWGGQVRMANLCIAGGMAVNGVSGLHSEILKKDVFRDAYGMEPWKFRNVTNGIDHRRWLSEINPGLDGLIRDLTGGDDYLLHPQALKKLDDYADDASVLERLGAIKRANKAAFAAHAKKTRGVELNPDAIFDVQVKRLHEYKRQLLNVLHIIALYQKLQDDPNAITQPHTFLFGAKAAPGYAVAKRIIRLINSLADQIDHDPICRDKLQVVFLENYRVSLAEQLMPASEVSQQISTAGKEASGTGNMKFMMNGALTVGTLDGANVEMHEVLGDENMFLFGLRTDEVEQLKREGYVPQRLYRRDERLRRCLDALRTGFRDGVSYDDLYQRLLFGTGGSPADEYLLLADFQAYCEAEQRMAHTYHDPIQWNRMSLHNIARSGIFAADRAVAEYADNIWHVPHR
;
A
#
# COMPACT_ATOMS: atom_id res chain seq x y z
N MET A 1 -16.98 -3.98 -30.91
CA MET A 1 -16.16 -2.91 -31.58
C MET A 1 -15.28 -3.52 -32.66
N THR A 2 -14.94 -2.76 -33.74
CA THR A 2 -13.94 -3.20 -34.71
C THR A 2 -12.61 -3.41 -34.02
N PRO A 3 -11.85 -4.47 -34.28
CA PRO A 3 -10.55 -4.71 -33.67
C PRO A 3 -9.61 -3.52 -33.90
N ILE A 4 -9.02 -3.00 -32.84
CA ILE A 4 -8.05 -1.91 -32.90
C ILE A 4 -6.75 -2.48 -33.45
N THR A 5 -6.32 -2.02 -34.63
CA THR A 5 -5.09 -2.45 -35.28
C THR A 5 -3.92 -1.54 -34.94
N THR A 6 -2.71 -2.02 -35.19
CA THR A 6 -1.47 -1.19 -35.09
C THR A 6 -1.62 0.10 -35.88
N GLN A 7 -2.12 0.05 -37.13
CA GLN A 7 -2.35 1.24 -37.98
C GLN A 7 -3.35 2.20 -37.34
N THR A 8 -4.38 1.72 -36.68
CA THR A 8 -5.36 2.56 -35.97
C THR A 8 -4.67 3.33 -34.83
N LEU A 9 -3.79 2.68 -34.09
CA LEU A 9 -3.02 3.30 -33.01
C LEU A 9 -2.01 4.31 -33.54
N GLU A 10 -1.26 4.00 -34.62
CA GLU A 10 -0.36 4.94 -35.27
C GLU A 10 -1.06 6.22 -35.67
N ASN A 11 -2.22 6.12 -36.35
CA ASN A 11 -3.02 7.26 -36.75
C ASN A 11 -3.49 8.07 -35.53
N ALA A 12 -3.95 7.40 -34.47
CA ALA A 12 -4.39 8.06 -33.25
C ALA A 12 -3.24 8.80 -32.54
N LEU A 13 -2.07 8.16 -32.43
CA LEU A 13 -0.87 8.75 -31.81
C LEU A 13 -0.40 9.96 -32.62
N THR A 14 -0.31 9.84 -33.95
CA THR A 14 0.08 10.94 -34.85
C THR A 14 -0.90 12.11 -34.73
N ALA A 15 -2.21 11.83 -34.76
CA ALA A 15 -3.23 12.87 -34.58
C ALA A 15 -3.13 13.55 -33.23
N LYS A 16 -2.90 12.75 -32.13
CA LYS A 16 -2.77 13.29 -30.78
C LYS A 16 -1.53 14.18 -30.63
N LEU A 17 -0.39 13.79 -31.25
CA LEU A 17 0.81 14.61 -31.26
C LEU A 17 0.56 15.97 -31.96
N MET A 18 -0.07 15.95 -33.14
CA MET A 18 -0.39 17.18 -33.87
C MET A 18 -1.37 18.08 -33.11
N VAL A 19 -2.45 17.50 -32.54
CA VAL A 19 -3.51 18.30 -31.92
C VAL A 19 -3.09 18.81 -30.54
N SER A 20 -2.40 17.99 -29.73
CA SER A 20 -2.08 18.34 -28.35
C SER A 20 -0.72 19.00 -28.17
N PHE A 21 0.23 18.76 -29.08
CA PHE A 21 1.61 19.26 -28.96
C PHE A 21 2.07 20.08 -30.18
N GLY A 22 1.30 20.15 -31.29
CA GLY A 22 1.66 20.87 -32.51
C GLY A 22 2.89 20.26 -33.19
N LYS A 23 3.12 18.97 -33.10
CA LYS A 23 4.31 18.27 -33.59
C LYS A 23 3.98 17.02 -34.38
N THR A 24 4.85 16.70 -35.34
CA THR A 24 4.90 15.39 -35.99
C THR A 24 5.65 14.37 -35.09
N ALA A 25 5.58 13.07 -35.43
CA ALA A 25 6.33 12.04 -34.72
C ALA A 25 7.85 12.27 -34.76
N ALA A 26 8.37 12.78 -35.89
CA ALA A 26 9.80 13.07 -36.05
C ALA A 26 10.30 14.25 -35.20
N GLU A 27 9.42 15.14 -34.76
CA GLU A 27 9.73 16.32 -33.93
C GLU A 27 9.44 16.10 -32.44
N ALA A 28 8.69 15.06 -32.11
CA ALA A 28 8.26 14.80 -30.77
C ALA A 28 9.37 14.19 -29.91
N THR A 29 9.42 14.58 -28.64
CA THR A 29 10.28 13.96 -27.63
C THR A 29 9.64 12.68 -27.06
N ASP A 30 10.43 11.82 -26.43
CA ASP A 30 9.93 10.61 -25.74
C ASP A 30 8.83 10.96 -24.72
N GLY A 31 8.99 12.06 -23.96
CA GLY A 31 7.99 12.53 -22.99
C GLY A 31 6.67 12.97 -23.65
N GLU A 32 6.72 13.60 -24.81
CA GLU A 32 5.51 13.98 -25.58
C GLU A 32 4.84 12.74 -26.18
N MET A 33 5.62 11.77 -26.68
CA MET A 33 5.08 10.50 -27.19
C MET A 33 4.45 9.67 -26.06
N MET A 34 5.07 9.61 -24.88
CA MET A 34 4.49 8.96 -23.70
C MET A 34 3.15 9.60 -23.33
N ARG A 35 3.08 10.95 -23.27
CA ARG A 35 1.83 11.67 -22.99
C ARG A 35 0.78 11.47 -24.09
N ALA A 36 1.16 11.45 -25.35
CA ALA A 36 0.26 11.15 -26.45
C ALA A 36 -0.32 9.74 -26.33
N SER A 37 0.51 8.76 -26.00
CA SER A 37 0.11 7.37 -25.76
C SER A 37 -0.88 7.26 -24.59
N ALA A 38 -0.58 7.91 -23.47
CA ALA A 38 -1.48 7.97 -22.33
C ALA A 38 -2.83 8.60 -22.68
N LEU A 39 -2.83 9.73 -23.42
CA LEU A 39 -4.04 10.41 -23.85
C LEU A 39 -4.88 9.56 -24.80
N VAL A 40 -4.27 8.82 -25.72
CA VAL A 40 -4.99 7.92 -26.66
C VAL A 40 -5.68 6.81 -25.88
N LEU A 41 -4.98 6.13 -24.96
CA LEU A 41 -5.59 5.07 -24.14
C LEU A 41 -6.67 5.63 -23.22
N ARG A 42 -6.44 6.79 -22.60
CA ARG A 42 -7.42 7.46 -21.73
C ARG A 42 -8.71 7.79 -22.50
N ASP A 43 -8.62 8.34 -23.71
CA ASP A 43 -9.79 8.65 -24.52
C ASP A 43 -10.63 7.39 -24.83
N MET A 44 -9.96 6.24 -25.07
CA MET A 44 -10.63 4.95 -25.26
C MET A 44 -11.32 4.46 -23.98
N MET A 45 -10.64 4.57 -22.84
CA MET A 45 -11.19 4.16 -21.54
C MET A 45 -12.37 5.05 -21.13
N ALA A 46 -12.30 6.36 -21.36
CA ALA A 46 -13.37 7.29 -21.05
C ALA A 46 -14.67 6.98 -21.79
N LEU A 47 -14.58 6.52 -23.06
CA LEU A 47 -15.76 6.06 -23.80
C LEU A 47 -16.38 4.81 -23.14
N ARG A 48 -15.57 3.82 -22.78
CA ARG A 48 -16.02 2.61 -22.08
C ARG A 48 -16.59 2.92 -20.69
N GLU A 49 -16.02 3.88 -19.97
CA GLU A 49 -16.53 4.32 -18.66
C GLU A 49 -17.98 4.82 -18.77
N VAL A 50 -18.27 5.63 -19.80
CA VAL A 50 -19.64 6.12 -20.04
C VAL A 50 -20.59 4.95 -20.23
N GLU A 51 -20.24 3.96 -21.02
CA GLU A 51 -21.05 2.76 -21.26
C GLU A 51 -21.22 1.93 -19.96
N THR A 52 -20.13 1.73 -19.20
CA THR A 52 -20.14 1.04 -17.92
C THR A 52 -21.10 1.70 -16.93
N ARG A 53 -21.01 3.02 -16.81
CA ARG A 53 -21.86 3.81 -15.91
C ARG A 53 -23.32 3.80 -16.34
N GLN A 54 -23.60 3.88 -17.64
CA GLN A 54 -24.96 3.77 -18.18
C GLN A 54 -25.56 2.40 -17.88
N LYS A 55 -24.82 1.32 -18.11
CA LYS A 55 -25.23 -0.06 -17.80
C LYS A 55 -25.55 -0.22 -16.31
N ALA A 56 -24.64 0.24 -15.43
CA ALA A 56 -24.86 0.17 -13.98
C ALA A 56 -26.10 0.96 -13.53
N ARG A 57 -26.37 2.14 -14.11
CA ARG A 57 -27.58 2.94 -13.84
C ARG A 57 -28.86 2.22 -14.30
N GLN A 58 -28.88 1.64 -15.50
CA GLN A 58 -30.00 0.89 -16.04
C GLN A 58 -30.34 -0.35 -15.19
N GLN A 59 -29.33 -1.00 -14.67
CA GLN A 59 -29.47 -2.18 -13.80
C GLN A 59 -29.76 -1.83 -12.35
N HIS A 60 -29.77 -0.55 -11.97
CA HIS A 60 -29.83 -0.11 -10.58
C HIS A 60 -28.84 -0.84 -9.68
N ALA A 61 -27.65 -1.13 -10.22
CA ALA A 61 -26.62 -1.90 -9.56
C ALA A 61 -26.13 -1.19 -8.29
N ARG A 62 -25.89 -1.96 -7.23
CA ARG A 62 -25.27 -1.45 -6.01
C ARG A 62 -23.85 -1.03 -6.31
N GLN A 63 -23.46 0.19 -5.87
CA GLN A 63 -22.15 0.78 -6.11
C GLN A 63 -21.22 0.53 -4.94
N VAL A 64 -19.98 0.16 -5.24
CA VAL A 64 -18.90 0.04 -4.24
C VAL A 64 -18.07 1.32 -4.25
N HIS A 65 -17.97 1.96 -3.09
CA HIS A 65 -17.17 3.16 -2.88
C HIS A 65 -15.99 2.79 -1.98
N TYR A 66 -14.79 2.69 -2.57
CA TYR A 66 -13.58 2.26 -1.86
C TYR A 66 -12.75 3.48 -1.47
N LEU A 67 -12.79 3.85 -0.19
CA LEU A 67 -12.12 5.02 0.34
C LEU A 67 -10.77 4.64 0.97
N SER A 68 -9.70 5.21 0.46
CA SER A 68 -8.35 5.03 0.97
C SER A 68 -7.59 6.35 0.92
N LEU A 69 -6.81 6.64 1.96
CA LEU A 69 -5.95 7.82 1.98
C LEU A 69 -4.82 7.73 0.95
N GLU A 70 -4.54 6.53 0.44
CA GLU A 70 -3.50 6.27 -0.55
C GLU A 70 -3.91 5.22 -1.59
N PHE A 71 -3.47 5.44 -2.84
CA PHE A 71 -3.53 4.47 -3.94
C PHE A 71 -2.16 4.42 -4.62
N LEU A 72 -1.38 3.40 -4.36
CA LEU A 72 -0.04 3.24 -4.94
C LEU A 72 -0.14 2.59 -6.33
N MET A 73 -0.54 3.39 -7.33
CA MET A 73 -0.86 2.92 -8.67
C MET A 73 0.36 2.40 -9.45
N GLY A 74 1.51 3.03 -9.27
CA GLY A 74 2.65 2.80 -10.15
C GLY A 74 2.44 3.42 -11.53
N ARG A 75 3.09 2.87 -12.56
CA ARG A 75 2.92 3.25 -13.96
C ARG A 75 1.62 2.69 -14.53
N SER A 76 0.96 3.45 -15.38
CA SER A 76 -0.36 3.11 -15.92
C SER A 76 -0.36 2.80 -17.41
N LEU A 77 0.62 3.27 -18.19
CA LEU A 77 0.63 3.13 -19.64
C LEU A 77 0.67 1.67 -20.09
N MET A 78 1.69 0.93 -19.62
CA MET A 78 1.83 -0.49 -19.96
C MET A 78 0.67 -1.30 -19.40
N LYS A 79 0.27 -1.05 -18.13
CA LYS A 79 -0.84 -1.74 -17.46
C LYS A 79 -2.17 -1.56 -18.18
N ASN A 80 -2.54 -0.32 -18.54
CA ASN A 80 -3.79 -0.09 -19.27
C ASN A 80 -3.75 -0.68 -20.68
N ALA A 81 -2.63 -0.56 -21.41
CA ALA A 81 -2.47 -1.22 -22.69
C ALA A 81 -2.59 -2.75 -22.58
N TYR A 82 -2.03 -3.34 -21.52
CA TYR A 82 -2.15 -4.77 -21.24
C TYR A 82 -3.59 -5.18 -20.96
N ASN A 83 -4.29 -4.51 -20.05
CA ASN A 83 -5.67 -4.80 -19.70
C ASN A 83 -6.64 -4.64 -20.88
N LEU A 84 -6.39 -3.65 -21.73
CA LEU A 84 -7.17 -3.40 -22.96
C LEU A 84 -6.87 -4.40 -24.09
N GLY A 85 -5.85 -5.26 -23.92
CA GLY A 85 -5.39 -6.18 -24.98
C GLY A 85 -4.67 -5.50 -26.13
N LEU A 86 -4.13 -4.29 -25.91
CA LEU A 86 -3.52 -3.44 -26.94
C LEU A 86 -1.99 -3.34 -26.85
N LEU A 87 -1.36 -4.00 -25.85
CA LEU A 87 0.07 -3.84 -25.60
C LEU A 87 0.96 -4.24 -26.79
N PRO A 88 0.71 -5.38 -27.52
CA PRO A 88 1.50 -5.71 -28.70
C PRO A 88 1.37 -4.64 -29.79
N GLN A 89 0.15 -4.21 -30.11
CA GLN A 89 -0.13 -3.22 -31.14
C GLN A 89 0.46 -1.84 -30.79
N LEU A 90 0.42 -1.45 -29.49
CA LEU A 90 1.02 -0.19 -29.05
C LEU A 90 2.55 -0.22 -29.19
N ARG A 91 3.20 -1.34 -28.85
CA ARG A 91 4.64 -1.50 -29.05
C ARG A 91 5.04 -1.38 -30.51
N GLU A 92 4.35 -2.09 -31.40
CA GLU A 92 4.60 -2.04 -32.85
C GLU A 92 4.34 -0.63 -33.40
N ALA A 93 3.26 0.04 -33.01
CA ALA A 93 2.94 1.41 -33.44
C ALA A 93 4.03 2.42 -33.01
N LEU A 94 4.54 2.33 -31.78
CA LEU A 94 5.64 3.16 -31.31
C LEU A 94 6.92 2.94 -32.11
N GLU A 95 7.27 1.68 -32.42
CA GLU A 95 8.45 1.33 -33.19
C GLU A 95 8.34 1.83 -34.64
N HIS A 96 7.17 1.70 -35.29
CA HIS A 96 6.91 2.25 -36.62
C HIS A 96 7.02 3.78 -36.66
N LEU A 97 6.66 4.45 -35.57
CA LEU A 97 6.79 5.90 -35.43
C LEU A 97 8.23 6.37 -35.07
N GLY A 98 9.17 5.41 -34.91
CA GLY A 98 10.59 5.68 -34.66
C GLY A 98 10.96 5.76 -33.15
N PHE A 99 10.08 5.33 -32.24
CA PHE A 99 10.34 5.32 -30.80
C PHE A 99 10.58 3.92 -30.30
N LYS A 100 11.48 3.76 -29.31
CA LYS A 100 11.65 2.50 -28.60
C LYS A 100 10.57 2.36 -27.53
N ALA A 101 9.68 1.41 -27.69
CA ALA A 101 8.57 1.20 -26.74
C ALA A 101 9.04 1.07 -25.28
N ALA A 102 10.17 0.37 -25.05
CA ALA A 102 10.75 0.22 -23.72
C ALA A 102 11.13 1.57 -23.07
N ASP A 103 11.71 2.49 -23.83
CA ASP A 103 12.12 3.80 -23.33
C ASP A 103 10.87 4.68 -23.04
N ILE A 104 9.83 4.57 -23.87
CA ILE A 104 8.53 5.27 -23.65
C ILE A 104 7.85 4.78 -22.36
N PHE A 105 7.82 3.48 -22.10
CA PHE A 105 7.26 2.94 -20.85
C PHE A 105 8.11 3.29 -19.62
N GLU A 106 9.45 3.38 -19.79
CA GLU A 106 10.36 3.69 -18.68
C GLU A 106 10.30 5.17 -18.25
N ILE A 107 9.97 6.10 -19.15
CA ILE A 107 9.91 7.54 -18.84
C ILE A 107 8.67 7.94 -18.02
N GLU A 108 7.60 7.11 -18.02
CA GLU A 108 6.42 7.35 -17.20
C GLU A 108 6.79 7.33 -15.70
N PRO A 109 6.50 8.38 -14.93
CA PRO A 109 6.71 8.37 -13.50
C PRO A 109 5.68 7.48 -12.81
N ASP A 110 6.08 6.85 -11.69
CA ASP A 110 5.11 6.25 -10.79
C ASP A 110 4.19 7.36 -10.25
N ALA A 111 2.87 7.17 -10.28
CA ALA A 111 1.94 8.10 -9.67
C ALA A 111 2.16 8.11 -8.14
N ALA A 112 2.58 9.27 -7.61
CA ALA A 112 2.98 9.42 -6.21
C ALA A 112 1.76 9.61 -5.28
N LEU A 113 0.78 8.72 -5.40
CA LEU A 113 -0.51 8.73 -4.69
C LEU A 113 -0.55 7.76 -3.50
N GLY A 114 0.57 7.13 -3.17
CA GLY A 114 0.66 6.15 -2.10
C GLY A 114 2.09 5.92 -1.61
N ASN A 115 2.23 5.16 -0.53
CA ASN A 115 3.52 4.92 0.12
C ASN A 115 3.89 3.43 0.20
N GLY A 116 2.95 2.57 0.59
CA GLY A 116 3.28 1.20 0.96
C GLY A 116 2.20 0.16 0.65
N GLY A 117 2.17 -0.88 1.47
CA GLY A 117 1.28 -2.04 1.27
C GLY A 117 -0.20 -1.69 1.23
N LEU A 118 -0.67 -0.78 2.08
CA LEU A 118 -2.06 -0.33 2.13
C LEU A 118 -2.49 0.32 0.82
N GLY A 119 -1.67 1.26 0.29
CA GLY A 119 -1.96 1.94 -0.98
C GLY A 119 -1.84 1.02 -2.18
N ARG A 120 -0.87 0.08 -2.18
CA ARG A 120 -0.77 -0.90 -3.27
C ARG A 120 -1.93 -1.90 -3.25
N LEU A 121 -2.42 -2.28 -2.06
CA LEU A 121 -3.61 -3.11 -1.91
C LEU A 121 -4.83 -2.43 -2.54
N ALA A 122 -5.06 -1.16 -2.22
CA ALA A 122 -6.15 -0.38 -2.80
C ALA A 122 -6.08 -0.35 -4.33
N ALA A 123 -4.88 -0.15 -4.91
CA ALA A 123 -4.66 -0.18 -6.35
C ALA A 123 -4.93 -1.57 -6.96
N CYS A 124 -4.47 -2.66 -6.33
CA CYS A 124 -4.75 -4.03 -6.76
C CYS A 124 -6.26 -4.35 -6.71
N TYR A 125 -6.94 -3.92 -5.66
CA TYR A 125 -8.38 -4.18 -5.51
C TYR A 125 -9.21 -3.41 -6.52
N LEU A 126 -8.83 -2.18 -6.87
CA LEU A 126 -9.54 -1.42 -7.89
C LEU A 126 -9.40 -2.06 -9.28
N ASP A 127 -8.23 -2.58 -9.62
CA ASP A 127 -8.01 -3.40 -10.84
C ASP A 127 -8.90 -4.66 -10.83
N SER A 128 -8.90 -5.39 -9.71
CA SER A 128 -9.71 -6.61 -9.57
C SER A 128 -11.21 -6.33 -9.57
N MET A 129 -11.70 -5.27 -8.91
CA MET A 129 -13.11 -4.87 -8.99
C MET A 129 -13.51 -4.59 -10.43
N THR A 130 -12.63 -3.95 -11.21
CA THR A 130 -12.88 -3.65 -12.61
C THR A 130 -12.90 -4.91 -13.47
N THR A 131 -11.94 -5.82 -13.27
CA THR A 131 -11.86 -7.09 -14.00
C THR A 131 -13.06 -8.01 -13.70
N LEU A 132 -13.54 -7.99 -12.45
CA LEU A 132 -14.74 -8.74 -12.01
C LEU A 132 -16.05 -8.03 -12.33
N GLU A 133 -16.02 -6.95 -13.09
CA GLU A 133 -17.19 -6.15 -13.53
C GLU A 133 -18.04 -5.60 -12.37
N ILE A 134 -17.43 -5.36 -11.21
CA ILE A 134 -18.10 -4.73 -10.07
C ILE A 134 -18.13 -3.21 -10.31
N PRO A 135 -19.31 -2.56 -10.30
CA PRO A 135 -19.40 -1.11 -10.38
C PRO A 135 -18.77 -0.46 -9.14
N ALA A 136 -17.61 0.13 -9.30
CA ALA A 136 -16.84 0.67 -8.19
C ALA A 136 -16.20 2.01 -8.51
N THR A 137 -15.98 2.81 -7.46
CA THR A 137 -15.17 4.03 -7.52
C THR A 137 -14.21 4.06 -6.34
N GLY A 138 -12.92 4.21 -6.62
CA GLY A 138 -11.91 4.52 -5.61
C GLY A 138 -11.88 6.02 -5.31
N TYR A 139 -11.62 6.40 -4.06
CA TYR A 139 -11.53 7.80 -3.66
C TYR A 139 -10.29 8.06 -2.81
N SER A 140 -9.59 9.15 -3.14
CA SER A 140 -8.43 9.64 -2.40
C SER A 140 -8.19 11.13 -2.65
N ILE A 141 -7.03 11.64 -2.24
CA ILE A 141 -6.56 13.00 -2.49
C ILE A 141 -5.62 13.02 -3.71
N CYS A 142 -5.71 14.07 -4.53
CA CYS A 142 -4.84 14.29 -5.67
C CYS A 142 -3.50 14.91 -5.24
N TYR A 143 -2.68 14.17 -4.49
CA TYR A 143 -1.42 14.68 -3.96
C TYR A 143 -0.53 15.26 -5.06
N GLU A 144 0.04 16.43 -4.80
CA GLU A 144 0.95 17.08 -5.73
C GLU A 144 2.34 16.44 -5.71
N LEU A 145 2.88 16.19 -4.51
CA LEU A 145 4.26 15.73 -4.31
C LEU A 145 4.35 14.32 -3.70
N GLY A 146 3.22 13.64 -3.50
CA GLY A 146 3.17 12.35 -2.84
C GLY A 146 3.76 12.37 -1.43
N ILE A 147 4.50 11.31 -1.05
CA ILE A 147 5.19 11.27 0.24
C ILE A 147 6.56 11.96 0.14
N PHE A 148 7.43 11.51 -0.73
CA PHE A 148 8.73 12.08 -1.13
C PHE A 148 9.46 11.13 -2.10
N LYS A 149 10.41 11.70 -2.86
CA LYS A 149 11.43 10.95 -3.58
C LYS A 149 12.65 10.79 -2.67
N GLN A 150 13.08 9.54 -2.45
CA GLN A 150 14.24 9.26 -1.60
C GLN A 150 15.53 9.42 -2.37
N LYS A 151 16.51 10.13 -1.78
CA LYS A 151 17.90 10.16 -2.19
C LYS A 151 18.78 9.66 -1.03
N ILE A 152 19.84 8.95 -1.35
CA ILE A 152 20.86 8.57 -0.37
C ILE A 152 22.08 9.48 -0.57
N VAL A 153 22.39 10.25 0.47
CA VAL A 153 23.54 11.17 0.48
C VAL A 153 24.40 10.84 1.70
N GLU A 154 25.66 10.52 1.48
CA GLU A 154 26.58 10.07 2.54
C GLU A 154 25.96 8.93 3.40
N GLY A 155 25.32 7.97 2.74
CA GLY A 155 24.65 6.84 3.40
C GLY A 155 23.34 7.17 4.10
N GLN A 156 22.89 8.43 4.11
CA GLN A 156 21.67 8.87 4.81
C GLN A 156 20.51 9.11 3.84
N GLN A 157 19.29 8.86 4.29
CA GLN A 157 18.07 9.23 3.57
C GLN A 157 17.88 10.74 3.59
N VAL A 158 17.67 11.30 2.40
CA VAL A 158 17.23 12.67 2.16
C VAL A 158 15.90 12.62 1.40
N GLU A 159 14.95 13.42 1.82
CA GLU A 159 13.62 13.52 1.22
C GLU A 159 13.58 14.68 0.20
N LEU A 160 13.16 14.38 -1.02
CA LEU A 160 12.99 15.35 -2.11
C LEU A 160 11.55 15.35 -2.62
N PRO A 161 11.04 16.47 -3.17
CA PRO A 161 9.75 16.50 -3.83
C PRO A 161 9.65 15.47 -4.97
N ASP A 162 8.51 14.78 -5.07
CA ASP A 162 8.24 13.85 -6.17
C ASP A 162 7.25 14.48 -7.16
N ASN A 163 7.77 15.18 -8.16
CA ASN A 163 7.01 15.93 -9.17
C ASN A 163 6.41 14.99 -10.23
N TRP A 164 5.68 13.98 -9.83
CA TRP A 164 5.11 12.97 -10.73
C TRP A 164 4.10 13.55 -11.75
N LYS A 165 3.42 14.66 -11.40
CA LYS A 165 2.40 15.29 -12.25
C LYS A 165 2.98 15.89 -13.55
N ASP A 166 4.27 16.16 -13.64
CA ASP A 166 4.89 16.74 -14.85
C ASP A 166 4.57 15.93 -16.12
N LEU A 167 4.61 14.61 -16.02
CA LEU A 167 4.21 13.69 -17.09
C LEU A 167 2.94 12.89 -16.72
N GLY A 168 2.79 12.50 -15.46
CA GLY A 168 1.69 11.66 -14.97
C GLY A 168 0.32 12.33 -14.99
N ALA A 169 0.24 13.67 -15.05
CA ALA A 169 -1.04 14.39 -15.17
C ALA A 169 -1.82 14.06 -16.46
N ALA A 170 -1.20 13.42 -17.45
CA ALA A 170 -1.90 12.97 -18.67
C ALA A 170 -3.06 12.00 -18.35
N TRP A 171 -2.98 11.27 -17.24
CA TRP A 171 -4.04 10.36 -16.79
C TRP A 171 -5.19 11.04 -16.06
N LEU A 172 -5.00 12.26 -15.56
CA LEU A 172 -5.98 12.97 -14.75
C LEU A 172 -6.97 13.74 -15.65
N MET A 173 -8.26 13.58 -15.35
CA MET A 173 -9.36 14.30 -15.99
C MET A 173 -10.06 15.19 -14.97
N PRO A 174 -9.74 16.48 -14.86
CA PRO A 174 -10.44 17.40 -13.95
C PRO A 174 -11.92 17.56 -14.34
N LYS A 175 -12.80 17.58 -13.34
CA LYS A 175 -14.26 17.80 -13.51
C LYS A 175 -14.74 18.97 -12.64
N PRO A 176 -14.41 20.21 -12.97
CA PRO A 176 -14.71 21.37 -12.13
C PRO A 176 -16.20 21.61 -11.90
N ALA A 177 -17.07 21.11 -12.78
CA ALA A 177 -18.52 21.19 -12.61
C ALA A 177 -19.06 20.29 -11.45
N GLU A 178 -18.25 19.32 -10.97
CA GLU A 178 -18.58 18.43 -9.86
C GLU A 178 -17.87 18.83 -8.57
N THR A 179 -17.35 20.07 -8.47
CA THR A 179 -16.66 20.59 -7.27
C THR A 179 -17.56 20.56 -6.05
N GLN A 180 -17.00 20.14 -4.90
CA GLN A 180 -17.67 20.14 -3.61
C GLN A 180 -17.02 21.16 -2.68
N GLU A 181 -17.80 21.72 -1.75
CA GLU A 181 -17.30 22.61 -0.70
C GLU A 181 -17.12 21.85 0.62
N VAL A 182 -15.93 21.93 1.19
CA VAL A 182 -15.62 21.35 2.50
C VAL A 182 -15.35 22.47 3.49
N ARG A 183 -16.00 22.40 4.66
CA ARG A 183 -15.98 23.44 5.69
C ARG A 183 -15.19 23.01 6.90
N PHE A 184 -14.32 23.91 7.39
CA PHE A 184 -13.50 23.69 8.58
C PHE A 184 -13.69 24.82 9.59
N GLY A 185 -13.73 24.49 10.87
CA GLY A 185 -13.93 25.45 11.96
C GLY A 185 -15.31 26.10 11.94
N GLY A 186 -15.39 27.34 12.37
CA GLY A 186 -16.65 28.09 12.45
C GLY A 186 -17.46 27.82 13.71
N THR A 187 -18.70 28.29 13.71
CA THR A 187 -19.64 28.16 14.82
C THR A 187 -20.93 27.54 14.35
N VAL A 188 -21.36 26.47 15.03
CA VAL A 188 -22.63 25.80 14.72
C VAL A 188 -23.78 26.62 15.27
N ARG A 189 -24.70 27.00 14.39
CA ARG A 189 -25.98 27.64 14.75
C ARG A 189 -27.13 26.73 14.41
N GLU A 190 -28.08 26.65 15.35
CA GLU A 190 -29.34 25.91 15.20
C GLU A 190 -30.49 26.93 15.22
N PHE A 191 -31.38 26.83 14.23
CA PHE A 191 -32.60 27.64 14.21
C PHE A 191 -33.76 26.86 13.61
N TRP A 192 -34.98 27.17 14.08
CA TRP A 192 -36.19 26.57 13.60
C TRP A 192 -36.86 27.45 12.55
N ASP A 193 -37.14 26.89 11.39
CA ASP A 193 -37.94 27.52 10.34
C ASP A 193 -38.97 26.54 9.83
N ASN A 194 -40.25 26.99 9.80
CA ASN A 194 -41.41 26.23 9.37
C ASN A 194 -41.53 24.85 10.03
N GLY A 195 -41.13 24.70 11.28
CA GLY A 195 -41.15 23.43 12.03
C GLY A 195 -40.01 22.47 11.73
N HIS A 196 -39.03 22.87 10.93
CA HIS A 196 -37.80 22.12 10.66
C HIS A 196 -36.62 22.77 11.39
N LEU A 197 -35.77 21.94 11.97
CA LEU A 197 -34.49 22.35 12.54
C LEU A 197 -33.46 22.50 11.42
N HIS A 198 -32.92 23.70 11.30
CA HIS A 198 -31.80 24.00 10.39
C HIS A 198 -30.52 24.16 11.20
N ILE A 199 -29.47 23.51 10.71
CA ILE A 199 -28.15 23.56 11.31
C ILE A 199 -27.19 24.13 10.26
N VAL A 200 -26.55 25.25 10.59
CA VAL A 200 -25.57 25.91 9.72
C VAL A 200 -24.25 26.09 10.47
N ASN A 201 -23.16 25.99 9.74
CA ASN A 201 -21.82 26.28 10.26
C ASN A 201 -21.37 27.64 9.72
N GLU A 202 -21.52 28.69 10.57
CA GLU A 202 -21.17 30.08 10.24
C GLU A 202 -19.67 30.33 10.46
N ASP A 203 -19.11 31.26 9.71
CA ASP A 203 -17.72 31.68 9.78
C ASP A 203 -16.70 30.55 9.58
N ALA A 204 -17.09 29.49 8.88
CA ALA A 204 -16.21 28.37 8.54
C ALA A 204 -15.26 28.74 7.38
N THR A 205 -14.03 28.25 7.45
CA THR A 205 -13.12 28.26 6.30
C THR A 205 -13.60 27.25 5.27
N VAL A 206 -13.83 27.68 4.04
CA VAL A 206 -14.32 26.84 2.94
C VAL A 206 -13.18 26.51 2.00
N VAL A 207 -13.00 25.22 1.71
CA VAL A 207 -12.04 24.69 0.72
C VAL A 207 -12.82 23.99 -0.38
N GLN A 208 -12.51 24.33 -1.63
CA GLN A 208 -13.07 23.64 -2.78
C GLN A 208 -12.33 22.32 -3.03
N ALA A 209 -13.08 21.23 -3.11
CA ALA A 209 -12.60 19.93 -3.54
C ALA A 209 -12.98 19.71 -5.02
N VAL A 210 -11.98 19.82 -5.89
CA VAL A 210 -12.15 19.66 -7.34
C VAL A 210 -11.81 18.22 -7.71
N PRO A 211 -12.75 17.41 -8.26
CA PRO A 211 -12.45 16.03 -8.60
C PRO A 211 -11.62 15.96 -9.88
N CYS A 212 -10.59 15.09 -9.81
CA CYS A 212 -9.78 14.65 -10.94
C CYS A 212 -9.95 13.14 -11.06
N ASP A 213 -10.59 12.69 -12.13
CA ASP A 213 -10.83 11.28 -12.37
C ASP A 213 -9.68 10.64 -13.15
N MET A 214 -9.37 9.38 -12.81
CA MET A 214 -8.44 8.52 -13.50
C MET A 214 -9.14 7.19 -13.79
N GLU A 215 -9.28 6.87 -15.08
CA GLU A 215 -9.96 5.64 -15.50
C GLU A 215 -9.06 4.42 -15.26
N ILE A 216 -9.69 3.30 -14.91
CA ILE A 216 -9.05 2.01 -14.63
C ILE A 216 -9.71 0.95 -15.52
N ALA A 217 -8.96 0.44 -16.49
CA ALA A 217 -9.42 -0.63 -17.36
C ALA A 217 -9.36 -2.00 -16.68
N GLY A 218 -10.37 -2.84 -16.84
CA GLY A 218 -10.35 -4.24 -16.45
C GLY A 218 -9.68 -5.14 -17.49
N TYR A 219 -9.19 -6.29 -17.07
CA TYR A 219 -8.60 -7.28 -17.96
C TYR A 219 -9.68 -8.16 -18.60
N GLY A 220 -9.63 -8.30 -19.92
CA GLY A 220 -10.55 -9.17 -20.66
C GLY A 220 -12.03 -8.79 -20.54
N THR A 221 -12.30 -7.50 -20.32
CA THR A 221 -13.64 -6.92 -20.23
C THR A 221 -13.70 -5.51 -20.82
N GLU A 222 -14.89 -5.05 -21.13
CA GLU A 222 -15.13 -3.66 -21.52
C GLU A 222 -15.41 -2.74 -20.31
N HIS A 223 -15.45 -3.31 -19.10
CA HIS A 223 -15.75 -2.57 -17.88
C HIS A 223 -14.58 -1.64 -17.51
N VAL A 224 -14.92 -0.39 -17.16
CA VAL A 224 -13.97 0.63 -16.72
C VAL A 224 -14.51 1.29 -15.47
N ASN A 225 -13.74 1.25 -14.38
CA ASN A 225 -14.01 1.96 -13.15
C ASN A 225 -13.19 3.25 -13.06
N VAL A 226 -13.39 4.03 -12.01
CA VAL A 226 -12.76 5.32 -11.80
C VAL A 226 -12.05 5.36 -10.45
N LEU A 227 -10.86 5.94 -10.42
CA LEU A 227 -10.22 6.49 -9.23
C LEU A 227 -10.46 7.99 -9.23
N ARG A 228 -11.31 8.48 -8.30
CA ARG A 228 -11.59 9.90 -8.11
C ARG A 228 -10.67 10.50 -7.07
N LEU A 229 -9.89 11.47 -7.47
CA LEU A 229 -8.89 12.15 -6.65
C LEU A 229 -9.33 13.60 -6.42
N TRP A 230 -9.35 14.02 -5.15
CA TRP A 230 -9.77 15.37 -4.78
C TRP A 230 -8.59 16.34 -4.72
N ASP A 231 -8.59 17.35 -5.59
CA ASP A 231 -7.65 18.47 -5.56
C ASP A 231 -8.22 19.61 -4.70
N ALA A 232 -7.38 20.20 -3.84
CA ALA A 232 -7.82 21.22 -2.90
C ALA A 232 -7.51 22.62 -3.46
N ARG A 233 -8.53 23.48 -3.48
CA ARG A 233 -8.39 24.87 -3.96
C ARG A 233 -9.08 25.86 -3.03
N SER A 234 -8.60 27.10 -3.01
CA SER A 234 -9.25 28.19 -2.32
C SER A 234 -10.54 28.63 -3.01
N THR A 235 -11.54 29.00 -2.23
CA THR A 235 -12.73 29.73 -2.71
C THR A 235 -12.40 31.22 -2.97
N GLN A 236 -11.35 31.71 -2.35
CA GLN A 236 -10.86 33.08 -2.45
C GLN A 236 -9.64 33.06 -3.40
N PRO A 237 -9.74 33.56 -4.62
CA PRO A 237 -8.58 33.76 -5.45
C PRO A 237 -7.65 34.81 -4.83
N VAL A 238 -6.47 34.98 -5.41
CA VAL A 238 -5.49 35.98 -5.00
C VAL A 238 -6.16 37.33 -4.68
N ASP A 239 -5.93 37.86 -3.47
CA ASP A 239 -6.44 39.21 -3.11
C ASP A 239 -5.76 40.26 -3.99
N MET A 240 -6.49 40.75 -5.00
CA MET A 240 -5.99 41.70 -5.97
C MET A 240 -5.67 43.05 -5.33
N SER A 241 -6.28 43.37 -4.19
CA SER A 241 -6.00 44.60 -3.44
C SER A 241 -4.63 44.54 -2.77
N LEU A 242 -4.34 43.41 -2.10
CA LEU A 242 -3.02 43.17 -1.52
C LEU A 242 -1.94 43.03 -2.62
N PHE A 243 -2.28 42.32 -3.71
CA PHE A 243 -1.38 42.17 -4.86
C PHE A 243 -0.98 43.52 -5.44
N SER A 244 -1.95 44.41 -5.67
CA SER A 244 -1.71 45.76 -6.20
C SER A 244 -0.87 46.65 -5.26
N ARG A 245 -0.83 46.33 -3.96
CA ARG A 245 0.01 47.02 -2.97
C ARG A 245 1.41 46.44 -2.82
N GLY A 246 1.73 45.37 -3.59
CA GLY A 246 3.02 44.69 -3.51
C GLY A 246 3.14 43.68 -2.37
N GLU A 247 2.03 43.38 -1.69
CA GLU A 247 1.98 42.37 -0.60
C GLU A 247 1.71 40.98 -1.15
N TYR A 248 2.54 40.50 -2.12
CA TYR A 248 2.30 39.29 -2.94
C TYR A 248 2.13 38.03 -2.13
N LEU A 249 2.93 37.82 -1.07
CA LEU A 249 2.82 36.63 -0.22
C LEU A 249 1.51 36.57 0.55
N LYS A 250 1.07 37.71 1.12
CA LYS A 250 -0.22 37.80 1.80
C LYS A 250 -1.39 37.62 0.82
N ALA A 251 -1.26 38.19 -0.39
CA ALA A 251 -2.28 38.04 -1.42
C ALA A 251 -2.55 36.59 -1.82
N ALA A 252 -1.55 35.69 -1.69
CA ALA A 252 -1.65 34.28 -2.05
C ALA A 252 -1.76 33.35 -0.80
N GLU A 253 -1.86 33.89 0.42
CA GLU A 253 -1.81 33.11 1.65
C GLU A 253 -2.98 32.11 1.77
N ASP A 254 -4.21 32.57 1.51
CA ASP A 254 -5.41 31.72 1.59
C ASP A 254 -5.41 30.62 0.54
N GLU A 255 -4.90 30.91 -0.68
CA GLU A 255 -4.73 29.92 -1.74
C GLU A 255 -3.71 28.85 -1.31
N ALA A 256 -2.53 29.27 -0.84
CA ALA A 256 -1.49 28.36 -0.39
C ALA A 256 -1.94 27.48 0.80
N MET A 257 -2.72 28.06 1.74
CA MET A 257 -3.26 27.29 2.87
C MET A 257 -4.27 26.22 2.44
N ALA A 258 -5.15 26.53 1.50
CA ALA A 258 -6.09 25.56 0.95
C ALA A 258 -5.37 24.44 0.20
N GLU A 259 -4.44 24.79 -0.70
CA GLU A 259 -3.68 23.83 -1.49
C GLU A 259 -2.81 22.89 -0.66
N THR A 260 -2.35 23.33 0.53
CA THR A 260 -1.53 22.50 1.44
C THR A 260 -2.20 21.17 1.77
N ILE A 261 -3.54 21.11 1.78
CA ILE A 261 -4.30 19.86 2.04
C ILE A 261 -3.93 18.76 1.01
N ALA A 262 -3.73 19.14 -0.26
CA ALA A 262 -3.40 18.19 -1.33
C ALA A 262 -1.89 18.15 -1.69
N LYS A 263 -1.01 18.78 -0.89
CA LYS A 263 0.43 18.84 -1.21
C LYS A 263 1.14 17.52 -1.00
N VAL A 264 1.12 16.99 0.21
CA VAL A 264 1.97 15.88 0.67
C VAL A 264 1.15 14.81 1.36
N LEU A 265 1.39 13.55 1.01
CA LEU A 265 0.84 12.39 1.71
C LEU A 265 1.60 12.18 3.03
N TYR A 266 0.87 11.97 4.12
CA TYR A 266 1.42 11.74 5.46
C TYR A 266 2.42 12.82 5.93
N PRO A 267 1.99 14.08 6.06
CA PRO A 267 2.81 15.09 6.70
C PRO A 267 3.19 14.64 8.11
N GLU A 268 4.36 15.07 8.58
CA GLU A 268 4.82 14.76 9.94
C GLU A 268 3.84 15.29 10.97
N ASP A 269 3.46 14.47 11.95
CA ASP A 269 2.42 14.77 12.95
C ASP A 269 2.94 14.76 14.41
N ASN A 270 4.24 14.95 14.59
CA ASN A 270 4.85 15.11 15.92
C ASN A 270 4.50 16.45 16.57
N HIS A 271 3.92 17.39 15.82
CA HIS A 271 3.49 18.72 16.26
C HIS A 271 2.01 18.96 15.88
N LEU A 272 1.42 20.01 16.48
CA LEU A 272 -0.02 20.31 16.36
C LEU A 272 -0.44 20.63 14.92
N GLU A 273 0.39 21.40 14.21
CA GLU A 273 0.14 21.81 12.82
C GLU A 273 0.05 20.59 11.90
N GLY A 274 0.96 19.63 12.05
CA GLY A 274 0.94 18.39 11.28
C GLY A 274 -0.27 17.51 11.60
N LYS A 275 -0.66 17.41 12.89
CA LYS A 275 -1.91 16.74 13.29
C LYS A 275 -3.12 17.42 12.69
N SER A 276 -3.17 18.74 12.73
CA SER A 276 -4.25 19.55 12.14
C SER A 276 -4.36 19.30 10.64
N LEU A 277 -3.24 19.33 9.93
CA LEU A 277 -3.20 19.08 8.48
C LEU A 277 -3.68 17.65 8.15
N ARG A 278 -3.22 16.63 8.87
CA ARG A 278 -3.67 15.25 8.65
C ARG A 278 -5.16 15.07 8.90
N LEU A 279 -5.71 15.66 9.96
CA LEU A 279 -7.15 15.60 10.21
C LEU A 279 -7.94 16.34 9.13
N LYS A 280 -7.44 17.51 8.66
CA LYS A 280 -8.01 18.21 7.51
C LYS A 280 -8.01 17.37 6.25
N GLN A 281 -6.91 16.67 5.94
CA GLN A 281 -6.82 15.77 4.80
C GLN A 281 -7.88 14.66 4.87
N GLN A 282 -8.02 14.01 6.02
CA GLN A 282 -9.00 12.94 6.20
C GLN A 282 -10.43 13.44 6.03
N TYR A 283 -10.80 14.55 6.66
CA TYR A 283 -12.15 15.09 6.51
C TYR A 283 -12.41 15.65 5.12
N PHE A 284 -11.42 16.30 4.51
CA PHE A 284 -11.53 16.87 3.17
C PHE A 284 -12.00 15.85 2.14
N PHE A 285 -11.27 14.73 2.03
CA PHE A 285 -11.64 13.74 1.02
C PHE A 285 -12.90 12.95 1.39
N VAL A 286 -13.15 12.71 2.67
CA VAL A 286 -14.36 12.04 3.15
C VAL A 286 -15.60 12.88 2.84
N SER A 287 -15.61 14.15 3.23
CA SER A 287 -16.76 15.04 3.03
C SER A 287 -17.05 15.27 1.55
N ALA A 288 -16.03 15.58 0.75
CA ALA A 288 -16.17 15.72 -0.70
C ALA A 288 -16.73 14.46 -1.36
N THR A 289 -16.24 13.30 -0.93
CA THR A 289 -16.69 12.00 -1.45
C THR A 289 -18.17 11.75 -1.13
N LEU A 290 -18.57 11.92 0.13
CA LEU A 290 -19.95 11.66 0.55
C LEU A 290 -20.94 12.63 -0.06
N GLN A 291 -20.59 13.92 -0.17
CA GLN A 291 -21.40 14.91 -0.87
C GLN A 291 -21.61 14.49 -2.36
N SER A 292 -20.56 14.09 -3.03
CA SER A 292 -20.64 13.61 -4.42
C SER A 292 -21.50 12.37 -4.58
N ILE A 293 -21.38 11.39 -3.67
CA ILE A 293 -22.19 10.16 -3.68
C ILE A 293 -23.65 10.49 -3.40
N ALA A 294 -23.93 11.29 -2.37
CA ALA A 294 -25.26 11.69 -1.97
C ALA A 294 -25.99 12.48 -3.09
N ALA A 295 -25.30 13.41 -3.73
CA ALA A 295 -25.85 14.18 -4.85
C ALA A 295 -26.24 13.26 -6.02
N LYS A 296 -25.36 12.34 -6.43
CA LYS A 296 -25.63 11.35 -7.49
C LYS A 296 -26.75 10.39 -7.10
N HIS A 297 -26.79 9.96 -5.85
CA HIS A 297 -27.84 9.09 -5.35
C HIS A 297 -29.21 9.78 -5.38
N THR A 298 -29.27 11.03 -4.89
CA THR A 298 -30.51 11.82 -4.89
C THR A 298 -30.97 12.14 -6.30
N GLU A 299 -30.06 12.45 -7.24
CA GLU A 299 -30.38 12.63 -8.66
C GLU A 299 -31.05 11.39 -9.27
N LEU A 300 -30.57 10.19 -8.93
CA LEU A 300 -31.03 8.93 -9.51
C LEU A 300 -32.31 8.39 -8.85
N TYR A 301 -32.45 8.55 -7.54
CA TYR A 301 -33.49 7.88 -6.77
C TYR A 301 -34.51 8.83 -6.10
N GLY A 302 -34.22 10.15 -6.07
CA GLY A 302 -35.10 11.18 -5.47
C GLY A 302 -35.19 11.10 -3.95
N THR A 303 -34.46 10.23 -3.27
CA THR A 303 -34.51 10.01 -1.83
C THR A 303 -33.20 9.45 -1.29
N MET A 304 -32.87 9.74 -0.03
CA MET A 304 -31.74 9.12 0.67
C MET A 304 -32.15 7.87 1.49
N LYS A 305 -33.45 7.53 1.59
CA LYS A 305 -33.92 6.42 2.44
C LYS A 305 -33.43 5.05 2.01
N ASN A 306 -33.20 4.83 0.72
CA ASN A 306 -32.67 3.59 0.17
C ASN A 306 -31.15 3.64 -0.11
N PHE A 307 -30.44 4.60 0.49
CA PHE A 307 -29.01 4.82 0.25
C PHE A 307 -28.18 3.54 0.49
N HIS A 308 -28.42 2.85 1.61
CA HIS A 308 -27.72 1.61 1.98
C HIS A 308 -28.01 0.41 1.05
N GLU A 309 -29.11 0.44 0.30
CA GLU A 309 -29.42 -0.61 -0.69
C GLU A 309 -28.62 -0.44 -1.98
N LYS A 310 -28.25 0.80 -2.29
CA LYS A 310 -27.60 1.18 -3.55
C LYS A 310 -26.13 1.50 -3.42
N ASN A 311 -25.66 1.73 -2.21
CA ASN A 311 -24.27 2.12 -1.95
C ASN A 311 -23.68 1.30 -0.81
N VAL A 312 -22.44 0.88 -0.97
CA VAL A 312 -21.60 0.35 0.10
C VAL A 312 -20.28 1.10 0.11
N ILE A 313 -19.85 1.53 1.29
CA ILE A 313 -18.65 2.32 1.50
C ILE A 313 -17.65 1.46 2.25
N GLN A 314 -16.61 1.02 1.57
CA GLN A 314 -15.49 0.29 2.19
C GLN A 314 -14.42 1.27 2.62
N ILE A 315 -14.13 1.32 3.90
CA ILE A 315 -13.04 2.16 4.43
C ILE A 315 -11.78 1.33 4.67
N ASN A 316 -10.69 1.81 4.08
CA ASN A 316 -9.38 1.16 4.12
C ASN A 316 -8.57 1.76 5.27
N ASP A 317 -8.48 1.03 6.38
CA ASP A 317 -8.03 1.50 7.68
C ASP A 317 -8.96 2.56 8.32
N THR A 318 -8.52 3.21 9.40
CA THR A 318 -9.28 4.25 10.12
C THR A 318 -9.17 5.63 9.50
N HIS A 319 -8.31 5.82 8.50
CA HIS A 319 -8.13 7.13 7.87
C HIS A 319 -9.44 7.76 7.36
N PRO A 320 -10.38 7.00 6.75
CA PRO A 320 -11.68 7.52 6.35
C PRO A 320 -12.79 7.35 7.42
N ALA A 321 -12.49 7.07 8.67
CA ALA A 321 -13.49 6.80 9.72
C ALA A 321 -14.55 7.91 9.88
N LEU A 322 -14.18 9.15 9.54
CA LEU A 322 -15.12 10.29 9.56
C LEU A 322 -16.28 10.15 8.57
N VAL A 323 -16.26 9.15 7.69
CA VAL A 323 -17.43 8.74 6.85
C VAL A 323 -18.67 8.53 7.71
N ILE A 324 -18.52 7.94 8.90
CA ILE A 324 -19.65 7.61 9.77
C ILE A 324 -20.37 8.88 10.25
N PRO A 325 -19.72 9.81 10.96
CA PRO A 325 -20.40 11.02 11.39
C PRO A 325 -20.73 11.98 10.24
N GLU A 326 -19.99 12.00 9.15
CA GLU A 326 -20.31 12.86 8.00
C GLU A 326 -21.53 12.33 7.22
N LEU A 327 -21.69 11.03 7.07
CA LEU A 327 -22.91 10.46 6.48
C LEU A 327 -24.11 10.75 7.37
N MET A 328 -23.97 10.63 8.69
CA MET A 328 -25.00 11.06 9.65
C MET A 328 -25.36 12.53 9.47
N ARG A 329 -24.37 13.43 9.32
CA ARG A 329 -24.61 14.85 9.08
C ARG A 329 -25.45 15.07 7.81
N ILE A 330 -25.05 14.45 6.70
CA ILE A 330 -25.78 14.58 5.43
C ILE A 330 -27.22 14.06 5.57
N LEU A 331 -27.43 12.92 6.23
CA LEU A 331 -28.76 12.35 6.39
C LEU A 331 -29.65 13.18 7.32
N ILE A 332 -29.09 13.75 8.39
CA ILE A 332 -29.85 14.53 9.37
C ILE A 332 -30.00 15.99 8.89
N ASP A 333 -28.87 16.65 8.58
CA ASP A 333 -28.89 18.11 8.37
C ASP A 333 -29.34 18.47 6.95
N ASP A 334 -28.91 17.69 5.92
CA ASP A 334 -29.20 17.99 4.52
C ASP A 334 -30.48 17.25 4.04
N ALA A 335 -30.72 15.99 4.46
CA ALA A 335 -31.86 15.19 4.05
C ALA A 335 -33.03 15.21 5.05
N GLY A 336 -32.87 15.83 6.23
CA GLY A 336 -33.95 16.06 7.22
C GLY A 336 -34.44 14.79 7.91
N MET A 337 -33.63 13.74 8.02
CA MET A 337 -33.99 12.49 8.68
C MET A 337 -33.86 12.58 10.19
N ASP A 338 -34.64 11.77 10.90
CA ASP A 338 -34.38 11.58 12.32
C ASP A 338 -33.12 10.76 12.58
N TRP A 339 -32.63 10.78 13.82
CA TRP A 339 -31.39 10.12 14.21
C TRP A 339 -31.40 8.62 13.95
N ASP A 340 -32.49 7.95 14.32
CA ASP A 340 -32.55 6.49 14.29
C ASP A 340 -32.62 5.96 12.85
N GLU A 341 -33.38 6.64 11.97
CA GLU A 341 -33.40 6.36 10.52
C GLU A 341 -32.01 6.61 9.90
N ALA A 342 -31.37 7.73 10.18
CA ALA A 342 -30.03 8.06 9.69
C ALA A 342 -28.99 7.05 10.18
N TRP A 343 -29.07 6.60 11.44
CA TRP A 343 -28.15 5.62 12.00
C TRP A 343 -28.33 4.23 11.38
N ASP A 344 -29.57 3.77 11.16
CA ASP A 344 -29.83 2.51 10.45
C ASP A 344 -29.20 2.51 9.05
N ILE A 345 -29.40 3.58 8.29
CA ILE A 345 -28.82 3.74 6.95
C ILE A 345 -27.28 3.73 7.03
N THR A 346 -26.70 4.49 7.95
CA THR A 346 -25.23 4.59 8.09
C THR A 346 -24.60 3.26 8.44
N THR A 347 -25.15 2.56 9.45
CA THR A 347 -24.61 1.28 9.92
C THR A 347 -24.79 0.12 8.94
N ARG A 348 -25.61 0.29 7.91
CA ARG A 348 -25.80 -0.67 6.81
C ARG A 348 -25.04 -0.30 5.53
N SER A 349 -24.37 0.87 5.53
CA SER A 349 -23.64 1.37 4.36
C SER A 349 -22.14 1.25 4.48
N VAL A 350 -21.57 1.24 5.70
CA VAL A 350 -20.12 1.35 5.92
C VAL A 350 -19.52 0.02 6.37
N ALA A 351 -18.41 -0.40 5.76
CA ALA A 351 -17.62 -1.55 6.16
C ALA A 351 -16.17 -1.13 6.40
N TYR A 352 -15.53 -1.71 7.43
CA TYR A 352 -14.21 -1.32 7.91
C TYR A 352 -13.21 -2.46 7.80
N THR A 353 -12.08 -2.20 7.13
CA THR A 353 -10.90 -3.07 7.14
C THR A 353 -9.84 -2.51 8.08
N ASN A 354 -9.42 -3.29 9.07
CA ASN A 354 -8.29 -2.96 9.94
C ASN A 354 -6.99 -3.51 9.36
N HIS A 355 -5.91 -2.73 9.42
CA HIS A 355 -4.58 -3.09 8.91
C HIS A 355 -3.49 -3.14 9.98
N THR A 356 -3.82 -3.03 11.26
CA THR A 356 -2.84 -3.05 12.35
C THR A 356 -3.17 -4.10 13.42
N VAL A 357 -2.11 -4.71 13.94
CA VAL A 357 -2.18 -5.64 15.09
C VAL A 357 -1.75 -4.98 16.41
N LEU A 358 -1.24 -3.75 16.36
CA LEU A 358 -0.72 -3.02 17.50
C LEU A 358 -1.83 -2.13 18.08
N SER A 359 -2.34 -2.45 19.27
CA SER A 359 -3.37 -1.64 19.92
C SER A 359 -2.92 -0.20 20.18
N GLU A 360 -1.63 0.00 20.45
CA GLU A 360 -1.01 1.31 20.64
C GLU A 360 -0.90 2.13 19.35
N ALA A 361 -0.91 1.48 18.19
CA ALA A 361 -0.87 2.13 16.88
C ALA A 361 -2.26 2.47 16.31
N LEU A 362 -3.34 2.12 17.01
CA LEU A 362 -4.70 2.51 16.63
C LEU A 362 -4.85 4.03 16.69
N GLU A 363 -5.37 4.61 15.61
CA GLU A 363 -5.47 6.05 15.43
C GLU A 363 -6.36 6.72 16.48
N ARG A 364 -5.86 7.81 17.06
CA ARG A 364 -6.55 8.64 18.04
C ARG A 364 -6.33 10.11 17.73
N TRP A 365 -7.37 10.90 17.92
CA TRP A 365 -7.28 12.34 17.75
C TRP A 365 -7.57 13.07 19.06
N PRO A 366 -6.83 14.15 19.39
CA PRO A 366 -7.21 15.03 20.50
C PRO A 366 -8.64 15.57 20.31
N GLN A 367 -9.47 15.41 21.32
CA GLN A 367 -10.86 15.91 21.31
C GLN A 367 -10.92 17.39 20.92
N SER A 368 -10.07 18.22 21.53
CA SER A 368 -10.02 19.66 21.26
C SER A 368 -9.71 20.02 19.80
N LEU A 369 -8.92 19.18 19.12
CA LEU A 369 -8.62 19.38 17.71
C LEU A 369 -9.83 19.06 16.82
N VAL A 370 -10.54 17.95 17.11
CA VAL A 370 -11.75 17.57 16.36
C VAL A 370 -12.86 18.61 16.58
N GLU A 371 -13.08 19.02 17.82
CA GLU A 371 -14.06 20.04 18.19
C GLU A 371 -13.80 21.39 17.49
N PHE A 372 -12.53 21.82 17.47
CA PHE A 372 -12.13 23.08 16.83
C PHE A 372 -12.26 23.03 15.30
N LEU A 373 -11.79 21.98 14.67
CA LEU A 373 -11.76 21.89 13.21
C LEU A 373 -13.10 21.46 12.61
N LEU A 374 -13.90 20.67 13.32
CA LEU A 374 -15.09 19.98 12.80
C LEU A 374 -16.26 20.10 13.79
N PRO A 375 -16.70 21.30 14.18
CA PRO A 375 -17.60 21.49 15.33
C PRO A 375 -18.95 20.75 15.17
N ARG A 376 -19.54 20.69 13.95
CA ARG A 376 -20.79 19.94 13.74
C ARG A 376 -20.57 18.42 13.76
N VAL A 377 -19.53 17.94 13.11
CA VAL A 377 -19.14 16.53 13.12
C VAL A 377 -18.83 16.07 14.55
N TRP A 378 -18.19 16.93 15.34
CA TRP A 378 -17.93 16.68 16.75
C TRP A 378 -19.20 16.45 17.57
N GLN A 379 -20.23 17.28 17.40
CA GLN A 379 -21.53 17.09 18.07
C GLN A 379 -22.12 15.70 17.74
N ILE A 380 -22.03 15.28 16.48
CA ILE A 380 -22.51 13.97 16.03
C ILE A 380 -21.67 12.83 16.65
N ILE A 381 -20.34 12.97 16.68
CA ILE A 381 -19.45 11.98 17.32
C ILE A 381 -19.79 11.83 18.80
N LEU A 382 -20.07 12.91 19.52
CA LEU A 382 -20.46 12.87 20.93
C LEU A 382 -21.76 12.07 21.13
N GLU A 383 -22.77 12.29 20.29
CA GLU A 383 -24.04 11.56 20.43
C GLU A 383 -23.88 10.08 20.03
N ILE A 384 -23.10 9.76 18.98
CA ILE A 384 -22.72 8.37 18.66
C ILE A 384 -22.01 7.72 19.84
N SER A 385 -21.03 8.43 20.44
CA SER A 385 -20.27 7.93 21.60
C SER A 385 -21.17 7.66 22.80
N ARG A 386 -22.09 8.59 23.12
CA ARG A 386 -23.05 8.42 24.23
C ARG A 386 -23.94 7.18 24.05
N ARG A 387 -24.51 7.01 22.86
CA ARG A 387 -25.37 5.87 22.53
C ARG A 387 -24.60 4.55 22.55
N TRP A 388 -23.39 4.56 21.99
CA TRP A 388 -22.49 3.40 21.99
C TRP A 388 -22.08 2.98 23.39
N GLN A 389 -21.65 3.92 24.23
CA GLN A 389 -21.30 3.65 25.64
C GLN A 389 -22.48 3.06 26.40
N LYS A 390 -23.69 3.61 26.23
CA LYS A 390 -24.88 3.03 26.85
C LYS A 390 -25.12 1.60 26.40
N LYS A 391 -25.01 1.29 25.12
CA LYS A 391 -25.15 -0.08 24.59
C LYS A 391 -24.13 -1.05 25.20
N VAL A 392 -22.88 -0.61 25.36
CA VAL A 392 -21.80 -1.40 25.97
C VAL A 392 -22.09 -1.63 27.46
N GLU A 393 -22.51 -0.59 28.18
CA GLU A 393 -22.86 -0.65 29.59
C GLU A 393 -24.06 -1.60 29.84
N ASP A 394 -25.10 -1.46 29.04
CA ASP A 394 -26.30 -2.31 29.11
C ASP A 394 -25.99 -3.79 28.83
N PHE A 395 -24.96 -4.07 28.01
CA PHE A 395 -24.55 -5.44 27.68
C PHE A 395 -23.59 -6.05 28.71
N TYR A 396 -22.57 -5.29 29.13
CA TYR A 396 -21.49 -5.85 29.97
C TYR A 396 -21.66 -5.57 31.45
N HIS A 397 -22.33 -4.48 31.83
CA HIS A 397 -22.38 -3.97 33.21
C HIS A 397 -20.96 -3.84 33.84
N ASP A 398 -19.94 -3.51 33.05
CA ASP A 398 -18.53 -3.42 33.45
C ASP A 398 -17.93 -2.07 33.02
N PRO A 399 -17.67 -1.14 33.96
CA PRO A 399 -17.14 0.19 33.67
C PRO A 399 -15.79 0.15 32.92
N LYS A 400 -14.93 -0.86 33.15
CA LYS A 400 -13.63 -1.00 32.48
C LYS A 400 -13.82 -1.33 30.99
N LYS A 401 -14.77 -2.18 30.65
CA LYS A 401 -15.10 -2.48 29.28
C LYS A 401 -15.75 -1.29 28.59
N THR A 402 -16.63 -0.57 29.28
CA THR A 402 -17.23 0.67 28.79
C THR A 402 -16.16 1.71 28.45
N GLU A 403 -15.18 1.90 29.34
CA GLU A 403 -14.03 2.76 29.11
C GLU A 403 -13.19 2.31 27.90
N LYS A 404 -12.86 1.01 27.85
CA LYS A 404 -12.03 0.45 26.77
C LYS A 404 -12.69 0.59 25.39
N MET A 405 -14.01 0.40 25.32
CA MET A 405 -14.79 0.45 24.08
C MET A 405 -15.31 1.86 23.75
N ALA A 406 -15.15 2.84 24.63
CA ALA A 406 -15.60 4.21 24.42
C ALA A 406 -14.95 4.84 23.18
N ILE A 407 -15.74 5.55 22.37
CA ILE A 407 -15.27 6.32 21.21
C ILE A 407 -14.54 7.57 21.70
N VAL A 408 -15.16 8.31 22.61
CA VAL A 408 -14.58 9.51 23.23
C VAL A 408 -14.26 9.19 24.68
N TRP A 409 -12.97 9.27 25.04
CA TRP A 409 -12.52 9.03 26.41
C TRP A 409 -11.14 9.63 26.66
N GLY A 410 -10.94 10.20 27.86
CA GLY A 410 -9.63 10.74 28.27
C GLY A 410 -9.10 11.85 27.34
N GLY A 411 -9.98 12.67 26.79
CA GLY A 411 -9.63 13.76 25.89
C GLY A 411 -9.23 13.30 24.47
N GLN A 412 -9.51 12.05 24.12
CA GLN A 412 -9.18 11.45 22.82
C GLN A 412 -10.43 10.90 22.13
N VAL A 413 -10.44 11.00 20.79
CA VAL A 413 -11.38 10.30 19.91
C VAL A 413 -10.68 9.06 19.35
N ARG A 414 -11.22 7.87 19.61
CA ARG A 414 -10.66 6.57 19.20
C ARG A 414 -11.34 6.11 17.91
N MET A 415 -10.62 6.23 16.81
CA MET A 415 -11.20 6.05 15.47
C MET A 415 -11.61 4.60 15.18
N ALA A 416 -10.86 3.60 15.64
CA ALA A 416 -11.24 2.20 15.47
C ALA A 416 -12.57 1.86 16.20
N ASN A 417 -12.79 2.39 17.41
CA ASN A 417 -14.04 2.20 18.13
C ASN A 417 -15.22 2.84 17.40
N LEU A 418 -15.02 4.01 16.78
CA LEU A 418 -16.01 4.65 15.91
C LEU A 418 -16.35 3.77 14.70
N CYS A 419 -15.33 3.19 14.03
CA CYS A 419 -15.52 2.29 12.90
C CYS A 419 -16.30 1.01 13.29
N ILE A 420 -16.01 0.44 14.45
CA ILE A 420 -16.71 -0.76 14.96
C ILE A 420 -18.18 -0.42 15.28
N ALA A 421 -18.43 0.72 15.93
CA ALA A 421 -19.78 1.15 16.28
C ALA A 421 -20.65 1.38 15.04
N GLY A 422 -20.12 2.11 14.05
CA GLY A 422 -20.83 2.55 12.86
C GLY A 422 -20.71 1.64 11.63
N GLY A 423 -19.90 0.60 11.68
CA GLY A 423 -19.70 -0.32 10.56
C GLY A 423 -20.60 -1.56 10.61
N MET A 424 -21.03 -2.04 9.44
CA MET A 424 -21.76 -3.31 9.30
C MET A 424 -20.83 -4.53 9.38
N ALA A 425 -19.56 -4.36 9.02
CA ALA A 425 -18.53 -5.38 9.06
C ALA A 425 -17.18 -4.78 9.45
N VAL A 426 -16.38 -5.60 10.13
CA VAL A 426 -14.98 -5.33 10.51
C VAL A 426 -14.18 -6.54 10.06
N ASN A 427 -13.22 -6.35 9.15
CA ASN A 427 -12.39 -7.47 8.74
C ASN A 427 -10.90 -7.25 9.02
N GLY A 428 -10.24 -8.37 9.34
CA GLY A 428 -8.78 -8.48 9.28
C GLY A 428 -8.32 -8.87 7.87
N VAL A 429 -7.01 -8.87 7.66
CA VAL A 429 -6.37 -9.00 6.35
C VAL A 429 -5.49 -10.26 6.20
N SER A 430 -5.52 -11.14 7.19
CA SER A 430 -5.00 -12.51 7.21
C SER A 430 -5.72 -13.32 8.29
N GLY A 431 -5.66 -14.63 8.23
CA GLY A 431 -6.27 -15.51 9.23
C GLY A 431 -5.73 -15.23 10.63
N LEU A 432 -4.41 -15.16 10.78
CA LEU A 432 -3.75 -14.83 12.05
C LEU A 432 -4.18 -13.45 12.56
N HIS A 433 -4.17 -12.43 11.71
CA HIS A 433 -4.58 -11.08 12.06
C HIS A 433 -6.03 -11.05 12.56
N SER A 434 -6.94 -11.69 11.85
CA SER A 434 -8.36 -11.75 12.22
C SER A 434 -8.57 -12.42 13.57
N GLU A 435 -7.80 -13.47 13.91
CA GLU A 435 -7.84 -14.09 15.22
C GLU A 435 -7.26 -13.19 16.32
N ILE A 436 -6.20 -12.44 16.05
CA ILE A 436 -5.66 -11.45 17.00
C ILE A 436 -6.70 -10.35 17.27
N LEU A 437 -7.38 -9.85 16.23
CA LEU A 437 -8.47 -8.87 16.42
C LEU A 437 -9.57 -9.39 17.34
N LYS A 438 -10.01 -10.64 17.15
CA LYS A 438 -11.08 -11.27 17.96
C LYS A 438 -10.65 -11.59 19.39
N LYS A 439 -9.42 -12.06 19.59
CA LYS A 439 -8.95 -12.57 20.88
C LYS A 439 -8.30 -11.51 21.76
N ASP A 440 -7.76 -10.45 21.16
CA ASP A 440 -6.98 -9.42 21.86
C ASP A 440 -7.47 -8.01 21.56
N VAL A 441 -7.18 -7.46 20.37
CA VAL A 441 -7.34 -6.03 20.04
C VAL A 441 -8.78 -5.55 20.25
N PHE A 442 -9.75 -6.29 19.70
CA PHE A 442 -11.19 -5.97 19.74
C PHE A 442 -12.02 -7.03 20.47
N ARG A 443 -11.40 -7.78 21.39
CA ARG A 443 -12.03 -8.90 22.09
C ARG A 443 -13.40 -8.56 22.67
N ASP A 444 -13.53 -7.40 23.31
CA ASP A 444 -14.79 -7.00 23.96
C ASP A 444 -15.84 -6.60 22.92
N ALA A 445 -15.46 -5.96 21.83
CA ALA A 445 -16.36 -5.67 20.72
C ALA A 445 -16.80 -6.96 20.00
N TYR A 446 -15.89 -7.91 19.78
CA TYR A 446 -16.21 -9.22 19.23
C TYR A 446 -17.17 -9.99 20.14
N GLY A 447 -16.98 -9.94 21.44
CA GLY A 447 -17.88 -10.58 22.41
C GLY A 447 -19.32 -10.01 22.36
N MET A 448 -19.48 -8.74 22.02
CA MET A 448 -20.80 -8.09 21.92
C MET A 448 -21.44 -8.26 20.53
N GLU A 449 -20.65 -8.15 19.46
CA GLU A 449 -21.14 -8.17 18.07
C GLU A 449 -20.30 -9.11 17.18
N PRO A 450 -20.24 -10.43 17.48
CA PRO A 450 -19.34 -11.36 16.75
C PRO A 450 -19.66 -11.47 15.26
N TRP A 451 -20.90 -11.21 14.86
CA TRP A 451 -21.36 -11.27 13.48
C TRP A 451 -20.73 -10.19 12.57
N LYS A 452 -20.17 -9.12 13.12
CA LYS A 452 -19.47 -8.09 12.35
C LYS A 452 -18.09 -8.52 11.90
N PHE A 453 -17.43 -9.43 12.63
CA PHE A 453 -16.02 -9.75 12.44
C PHE A 453 -15.83 -10.81 11.36
N ARG A 454 -15.03 -10.48 10.35
CA ARG A 454 -14.73 -11.28 9.18
C ARG A 454 -13.23 -11.42 8.98
N ASN A 455 -12.84 -12.35 8.13
CA ASN A 455 -11.51 -12.40 7.53
C ASN A 455 -11.63 -12.27 6.02
N VAL A 456 -10.80 -11.43 5.41
CA VAL A 456 -10.50 -11.47 3.98
C VAL A 456 -8.99 -11.35 3.87
N THR A 457 -8.33 -12.47 3.62
CA THR A 457 -6.87 -12.47 3.44
C THR A 457 -6.52 -11.63 2.21
N ASN A 458 -5.53 -10.77 2.34
CA ASN A 458 -5.08 -9.90 1.25
C ASN A 458 -4.71 -10.70 0.00
N GLY A 459 -4.70 -10.00 -1.12
CA GLY A 459 -4.27 -10.52 -2.40
C GLY A 459 -3.57 -9.45 -3.23
N ILE A 460 -2.96 -9.86 -4.32
CA ILE A 460 -2.23 -9.01 -5.26
C ILE A 460 -2.78 -9.17 -6.67
N ASP A 461 -2.67 -8.15 -7.49
CA ASP A 461 -2.97 -8.21 -8.93
C ASP A 461 -1.91 -9.09 -9.61
N HIS A 462 -2.25 -10.35 -9.82
CA HIS A 462 -1.36 -11.36 -10.42
C HIS A 462 -1.08 -11.09 -11.90
N ARG A 463 -1.94 -10.32 -12.60
CA ARG A 463 -1.68 -9.88 -13.97
C ARG A 463 -0.48 -8.96 -14.01
N ARG A 464 -0.46 -7.90 -13.16
CA ARG A 464 0.70 -7.02 -13.04
C ARG A 464 1.91 -7.74 -12.45
N TRP A 465 1.73 -8.37 -11.29
CA TRP A 465 2.85 -8.88 -10.47
C TRP A 465 3.39 -10.26 -10.90
N LEU A 466 2.82 -10.89 -11.93
CA LEU A 466 3.32 -12.13 -12.51
C LEU A 466 3.44 -11.99 -14.03
N SER A 467 2.33 -11.95 -14.77
CA SER A 467 2.32 -12.00 -16.23
C SER A 467 3.00 -10.81 -16.89
N GLU A 468 2.64 -9.58 -16.47
CA GLU A 468 3.15 -8.35 -17.07
C GLU A 468 4.64 -8.14 -16.83
N ILE A 469 5.11 -8.40 -15.59
CA ILE A 469 6.50 -8.12 -15.21
C ILE A 469 7.46 -9.28 -15.45
N ASN A 470 6.96 -10.49 -15.71
CA ASN A 470 7.78 -11.71 -15.91
C ASN A 470 7.35 -12.51 -17.14
N PRO A 471 7.53 -11.93 -18.34
CA PRO A 471 7.06 -12.55 -19.58
C PRO A 471 7.67 -13.92 -19.86
N GLY A 472 8.88 -14.20 -19.38
CA GLY A 472 9.50 -15.51 -19.49
C GLY A 472 8.74 -16.58 -18.68
N LEU A 473 8.36 -16.22 -17.45
CA LEU A 473 7.56 -17.11 -16.58
C LEU A 473 6.12 -17.24 -17.09
N ASP A 474 5.51 -16.15 -17.56
CA ASP A 474 4.19 -16.17 -18.21
C ASP A 474 4.17 -17.17 -19.39
N GLY A 475 5.20 -17.12 -20.25
CA GLY A 475 5.35 -18.05 -21.37
C GLY A 475 5.45 -19.51 -20.91
N LEU A 476 6.26 -19.79 -19.88
CA LEU A 476 6.37 -21.14 -19.31
C LEU A 476 5.02 -21.63 -18.74
N ILE A 477 4.31 -20.77 -18.00
CA ILE A 477 2.99 -21.10 -17.43
C ILE A 477 2.00 -21.44 -18.56
N ARG A 478 1.91 -20.60 -19.60
CA ARG A 478 1.02 -20.83 -20.74
C ARG A 478 1.31 -22.14 -21.46
N ASP A 479 2.59 -22.46 -21.66
CA ASP A 479 3.01 -23.74 -22.27
C ASP A 479 2.53 -24.94 -21.44
N LEU A 480 2.71 -24.91 -20.12
CA LEU A 480 2.42 -26.03 -19.23
C LEU A 480 0.93 -26.14 -18.88
N THR A 481 0.20 -25.05 -18.79
CA THR A 481 -1.23 -25.06 -18.45
C THR A 481 -2.17 -25.12 -19.67
N GLY A 482 -1.61 -24.92 -20.88
CA GLY A 482 -2.34 -24.93 -22.14
C GLY A 482 -3.02 -23.61 -22.50
N GLY A 483 -2.56 -22.49 -21.93
CA GLY A 483 -3.09 -21.16 -22.24
C GLY A 483 -2.99 -20.14 -21.10
N ASP A 484 -3.79 -19.10 -21.19
CA ASP A 484 -3.78 -17.95 -20.28
C ASP A 484 -4.94 -17.93 -19.27
N ASP A 485 -5.62 -19.05 -19.09
CA ASP A 485 -6.77 -19.20 -18.18
C ASP A 485 -6.46 -18.70 -16.75
N TYR A 486 -5.21 -18.87 -16.30
CA TYR A 486 -4.79 -18.43 -14.96
C TYR A 486 -4.91 -16.91 -14.75
N LEU A 487 -5.00 -16.10 -15.82
CA LEU A 487 -5.16 -14.64 -15.72
C LEU A 487 -6.55 -14.22 -15.22
N LEU A 488 -7.55 -15.08 -15.42
CA LEU A 488 -8.91 -14.92 -14.89
C LEU A 488 -9.22 -15.92 -13.77
N HIS A 489 -8.58 -17.09 -13.81
CA HIS A 489 -8.77 -18.16 -12.84
C HIS A 489 -7.41 -18.57 -12.23
N PRO A 490 -6.87 -17.77 -11.30
CA PRO A 490 -5.51 -17.97 -10.79
C PRO A 490 -5.26 -19.33 -10.12
N GLN A 491 -6.31 -20.04 -9.73
CA GLN A 491 -6.24 -21.42 -9.23
C GLN A 491 -5.68 -22.39 -10.27
N ALA A 492 -5.75 -22.07 -11.56
CA ALA A 492 -5.17 -22.86 -12.65
C ALA A 492 -3.63 -23.01 -12.54
N LEU A 493 -2.96 -22.08 -11.82
CA LEU A 493 -1.53 -22.21 -11.52
C LEU A 493 -1.17 -23.52 -10.82
N LYS A 494 -2.11 -24.10 -10.06
CA LYS A 494 -1.89 -25.36 -9.35
C LYS A 494 -1.51 -26.54 -10.29
N LYS A 495 -1.88 -26.49 -11.57
CA LYS A 495 -1.47 -27.48 -12.58
C LYS A 495 0.06 -27.58 -12.72
N LEU A 496 0.81 -26.56 -12.33
CA LEU A 496 2.27 -26.57 -12.37
C LEU A 496 2.87 -27.59 -11.38
N ASP A 497 2.17 -27.93 -10.29
CA ASP A 497 2.62 -28.98 -9.35
C ASP A 497 2.85 -30.34 -10.05
N ASP A 498 2.14 -30.62 -11.15
CA ASP A 498 2.27 -31.88 -11.93
C ASP A 498 3.66 -31.99 -12.60
N TYR A 499 4.38 -30.90 -12.74
CA TYR A 499 5.70 -30.81 -13.37
C TYR A 499 6.87 -30.69 -12.39
N ALA A 500 6.61 -30.83 -11.09
CA ALA A 500 7.62 -30.63 -10.05
C ALA A 500 8.81 -31.61 -10.12
N ASP A 501 8.64 -32.75 -10.77
CA ASP A 501 9.70 -33.76 -10.99
C ASP A 501 10.20 -33.78 -12.43
N ASP A 502 9.75 -32.90 -13.33
CA ASP A 502 10.24 -32.78 -14.70
C ASP A 502 11.51 -31.93 -14.75
N ALA A 503 12.65 -32.56 -14.91
CA ALA A 503 13.95 -31.90 -14.95
C ALA A 503 14.03 -30.81 -16.03
N SER A 504 13.38 -31.02 -17.18
CA SER A 504 13.42 -30.05 -18.30
C SER A 504 12.63 -28.77 -17.95
N VAL A 505 11.52 -28.91 -17.24
CA VAL A 505 10.74 -27.77 -16.74
C VAL A 505 11.51 -26.99 -15.66
N LEU A 506 12.14 -27.74 -14.74
CA LEU A 506 12.95 -27.13 -13.67
C LEU A 506 14.16 -26.37 -14.22
N GLU A 507 14.86 -26.91 -15.25
CA GLU A 507 15.95 -26.22 -15.93
C GLU A 507 15.47 -24.97 -16.66
N ARG A 508 14.32 -25.02 -17.36
CA ARG A 508 13.69 -23.84 -17.99
C ARG A 508 13.38 -22.75 -16.96
N LEU A 509 12.82 -23.13 -15.82
CA LEU A 509 12.51 -22.19 -14.73
C LEU A 509 13.78 -21.51 -14.22
N GLY A 510 14.86 -22.27 -13.99
CA GLY A 510 16.15 -21.74 -13.59
C GLY A 510 16.75 -20.78 -14.62
N ALA A 511 16.65 -21.13 -15.92
CA ALA A 511 17.10 -20.26 -17.01
C ALA A 511 16.34 -18.94 -17.08
N ILE A 512 15.02 -18.94 -16.87
CA ILE A 512 14.18 -17.74 -16.79
C ILE A 512 14.63 -16.86 -15.61
N LYS A 513 14.82 -17.44 -14.44
CA LYS A 513 15.29 -16.70 -13.25
C LYS A 513 16.64 -16.03 -13.52
N ARG A 514 17.61 -16.76 -14.12
CA ARG A 514 18.91 -16.23 -14.46
C ARG A 514 18.82 -15.07 -15.47
N ALA A 515 17.95 -15.18 -16.48
CA ALA A 515 17.72 -14.11 -17.45
C ALA A 515 17.16 -12.85 -16.76
N ASN A 516 16.20 -13.01 -15.85
CA ASN A 516 15.65 -11.91 -15.06
C ASN A 516 16.71 -11.24 -14.17
N LYS A 517 17.61 -12.01 -13.54
CA LYS A 517 18.74 -11.49 -12.76
C LYS A 517 19.72 -10.68 -13.62
N ALA A 518 20.05 -11.19 -14.80
CA ALA A 518 20.92 -10.49 -15.76
C ALA A 518 20.28 -9.18 -16.24
N ALA A 519 18.98 -9.18 -16.52
CA ALA A 519 18.22 -8.00 -16.92
C ALA A 519 18.20 -6.94 -15.80
N PHE A 520 17.93 -7.38 -14.56
CA PHE A 520 17.95 -6.47 -13.40
C PHE A 520 19.35 -5.92 -13.14
N ALA A 521 20.40 -6.73 -13.23
CA ALA A 521 21.79 -6.27 -13.10
C ALA A 521 22.17 -5.22 -14.15
N ALA A 522 21.77 -5.43 -15.40
CA ALA A 522 21.97 -4.44 -16.48
C ALA A 522 21.20 -3.14 -16.19
N HIS A 523 19.95 -3.22 -15.71
CA HIS A 523 19.17 -2.05 -15.33
C HIS A 523 19.80 -1.30 -14.14
N ALA A 524 20.24 -2.00 -13.09
CA ALA A 524 20.90 -1.40 -11.94
C ALA A 524 22.20 -0.68 -12.34
N LYS A 525 22.98 -1.26 -13.23
CA LYS A 525 24.18 -0.62 -13.80
C LYS A 525 23.83 0.63 -14.60
N LYS A 526 22.85 0.56 -15.50
CA LYS A 526 22.42 1.68 -16.35
C LYS A 526 21.88 2.86 -15.53
N THR A 527 21.04 2.58 -14.54
CA THR A 527 20.26 3.62 -13.83
C THR A 527 20.88 4.11 -12.54
N ARG A 528 21.76 3.32 -11.91
CA ARG A 528 22.34 3.58 -10.58
C ARG A 528 23.86 3.44 -10.53
N GLY A 529 24.49 2.93 -11.60
CA GLY A 529 25.93 2.63 -11.60
C GLY A 529 26.31 1.45 -10.68
N VAL A 530 25.35 0.64 -10.24
CA VAL A 530 25.59 -0.50 -9.35
C VAL A 530 25.85 -1.76 -10.19
N GLU A 531 26.99 -2.39 -9.96
CA GLU A 531 27.32 -3.67 -10.59
C GLU A 531 26.86 -4.82 -9.70
N LEU A 532 26.05 -5.72 -10.26
CA LEU A 532 25.56 -6.92 -9.59
C LEU A 532 26.05 -8.15 -10.32
N ASN A 533 26.43 -9.18 -9.56
CA ASN A 533 26.77 -10.48 -10.12
C ASN A 533 25.51 -11.36 -10.28
N PRO A 534 25.05 -11.67 -11.51
CA PRO A 534 23.87 -12.50 -11.70
C PRO A 534 24.01 -13.95 -11.22
N ASP A 535 25.21 -14.40 -10.91
CA ASP A 535 25.49 -15.73 -10.37
C ASP A 535 25.43 -15.77 -8.83
N ALA A 536 25.38 -14.61 -8.17
CA ALA A 536 25.17 -14.52 -6.73
C ALA A 536 23.71 -14.83 -6.38
N ILE A 537 23.45 -15.33 -5.17
CA ILE A 537 22.08 -15.40 -4.62
C ILE A 537 21.56 -13.97 -4.47
N PHE A 538 20.41 -13.64 -5.07
CA PHE A 538 19.73 -12.36 -4.84
C PHE A 538 18.77 -12.50 -3.66
N ASP A 539 19.24 -12.08 -2.51
CA ASP A 539 18.50 -12.07 -1.23
C ASP A 539 17.90 -10.69 -0.99
N VAL A 540 16.58 -10.59 -0.91
CA VAL A 540 15.87 -9.34 -1.07
C VAL A 540 15.00 -9.03 0.14
N GLN A 541 15.23 -7.85 0.73
CA GLN A 541 14.37 -7.27 1.76
C GLN A 541 13.92 -5.87 1.34
N VAL A 542 12.82 -5.80 0.61
CA VAL A 542 12.25 -4.53 0.13
C VAL A 542 10.87 -4.30 0.72
N LYS A 543 10.81 -3.36 1.64
CA LYS A 543 9.61 -2.96 2.37
C LYS A 543 9.86 -1.67 3.12
N ARG A 544 8.80 -0.95 3.54
CA ARG A 544 8.93 0.21 4.41
C ARG A 544 9.84 -0.11 5.59
N LEU A 545 10.78 0.78 5.92
CA LEU A 545 11.66 0.55 7.06
C LEU A 545 10.91 0.80 8.36
N HIS A 546 10.86 -0.23 9.17
CA HIS A 546 10.26 -0.18 10.51
C HIS A 546 10.91 -1.25 11.40
N GLU A 547 11.10 -0.95 12.69
CA GLU A 547 11.81 -1.83 13.61
C GLU A 547 11.16 -3.23 13.71
N TYR A 548 9.82 -3.34 13.69
CA TYR A 548 9.13 -4.64 13.76
C TYR A 548 9.36 -5.53 12.52
N LYS A 549 9.70 -4.94 11.35
CA LYS A 549 10.04 -5.67 10.12
C LYS A 549 11.46 -6.24 10.16
N ARG A 550 12.23 -5.85 11.13
CA ARG A 550 13.52 -6.38 11.55
C ARG A 550 14.61 -6.35 10.47
N GLN A 551 14.67 -5.30 9.63
CA GLN A 551 15.82 -5.11 8.74
C GLN A 551 17.13 -5.15 9.53
N LEU A 552 17.15 -4.65 10.77
CA LEU A 552 18.31 -4.72 11.64
C LEU A 552 18.73 -6.17 11.97
N LEU A 553 17.79 -7.12 12.08
CA LEU A 553 18.12 -8.55 12.26
C LEU A 553 18.89 -9.10 11.06
N ASN A 554 18.46 -8.75 9.84
CA ASN A 554 19.18 -9.11 8.61
C ASN A 554 20.58 -8.48 8.58
N VAL A 555 20.70 -7.20 8.97
CA VAL A 555 22.01 -6.53 9.06
C VAL A 555 22.94 -7.24 10.06
N LEU A 556 22.45 -7.66 11.23
CA LEU A 556 23.24 -8.42 12.19
C LEU A 556 23.71 -9.76 11.61
N HIS A 557 22.89 -10.45 10.82
CA HIS A 557 23.30 -11.66 10.12
C HIS A 557 24.39 -11.37 9.08
N ILE A 558 24.27 -10.29 8.29
CA ILE A 558 25.29 -9.90 7.31
C ILE A 558 26.62 -9.56 8.02
N ILE A 559 26.58 -8.88 9.17
CA ILE A 559 27.78 -8.64 9.99
C ILE A 559 28.42 -9.99 10.43
N ALA A 560 27.60 -10.97 10.83
CA ALA A 560 28.10 -12.30 11.18
C ALA A 560 28.76 -13.01 9.98
N LEU A 561 28.19 -12.90 8.79
CA LEU A 561 28.78 -13.44 7.56
C LEU A 561 30.10 -12.73 7.21
N TYR A 562 30.15 -11.42 7.33
CA TYR A 562 31.36 -10.63 7.14
C TYR A 562 32.46 -11.09 8.09
N GLN A 563 32.19 -11.19 9.39
CA GLN A 563 33.13 -11.66 10.41
C GLN A 563 33.59 -13.10 10.17
N LYS A 564 32.67 -13.97 9.69
CA LYS A 564 32.99 -15.34 9.32
C LYS A 564 34.00 -15.39 8.16
N LEU A 565 33.89 -14.50 7.16
CA LEU A 565 34.85 -14.39 6.05
C LEU A 565 36.19 -13.85 6.52
N GLN A 566 36.22 -12.96 7.53
CA GLN A 566 37.48 -12.51 8.14
C GLN A 566 38.21 -13.65 8.88
N ASP A 567 37.45 -14.54 9.55
CA ASP A 567 38.02 -15.68 10.25
C ASP A 567 38.44 -16.82 9.29
N ASP A 568 37.67 -17.07 8.24
CA ASP A 568 37.92 -18.04 7.17
C ASP A 568 37.49 -17.51 5.80
N PRO A 569 38.43 -17.06 4.95
CA PRO A 569 38.13 -16.56 3.62
C PRO A 569 37.35 -17.53 2.71
N ASN A 570 37.36 -18.84 3.01
CA ASN A 570 36.67 -19.86 2.22
C ASN A 570 35.31 -20.27 2.81
N ALA A 571 34.88 -19.62 3.86
CA ALA A 571 33.63 -19.95 4.58
C ALA A 571 32.34 -19.74 3.76
N ILE A 572 32.40 -18.93 2.69
CA ILE A 572 31.31 -18.72 1.73
C ILE A 572 31.78 -19.17 0.36
N THR A 573 31.12 -20.16 -0.20
CA THR A 573 31.45 -20.77 -1.51
C THR A 573 30.52 -20.30 -2.63
N GLN A 574 29.30 -19.89 -2.29
CA GLN A 574 28.29 -19.34 -3.21
C GLN A 574 28.21 -17.82 -3.01
N PRO A 575 28.47 -17.01 -4.03
CA PRO A 575 28.29 -15.56 -3.94
C PRO A 575 26.90 -15.16 -3.46
N HIS A 576 26.81 -14.14 -2.60
CA HIS A 576 25.57 -13.71 -1.99
C HIS A 576 25.46 -12.18 -2.07
N THR A 577 24.37 -11.69 -2.65
CA THR A 577 24.07 -10.26 -2.75
C THR A 577 22.78 -9.95 -1.97
N PHE A 578 22.91 -9.18 -0.90
CA PHE A 578 21.79 -8.68 -0.12
C PHE A 578 21.27 -7.36 -0.71
N LEU A 579 20.01 -7.34 -1.14
CA LEU A 579 19.36 -6.20 -1.77
C LEU A 579 18.32 -5.60 -0.83
N PHE A 580 18.59 -4.42 -0.32
CA PHE A 580 17.65 -3.65 0.50
C PHE A 580 16.99 -2.55 -0.32
N GLY A 581 15.72 -2.28 -0.04
CA GLY A 581 15.00 -1.14 -0.56
C GLY A 581 13.92 -0.72 0.45
N ALA A 582 14.03 0.51 0.97
CA ALA A 582 13.16 0.95 2.06
C ALA A 582 13.09 2.47 2.12
N LYS A 583 11.90 3.02 2.36
CA LYS A 583 11.73 4.41 2.78
C LYS A 583 11.41 4.43 4.28
N ALA A 584 12.11 5.28 5.05
CA ALA A 584 11.77 5.58 6.42
C ALA A 584 10.84 6.79 6.48
N ALA A 585 9.88 6.81 7.42
CA ALA A 585 9.12 8.03 7.68
C ALA A 585 10.06 9.18 8.06
N PRO A 586 9.82 10.43 7.61
CA PRO A 586 10.75 11.55 7.82
C PRO A 586 11.17 11.77 9.28
N GLY A 587 10.24 11.66 10.21
CA GLY A 587 10.49 11.82 11.66
C GLY A 587 10.99 10.57 12.38
N TYR A 588 11.16 9.42 11.70
CA TYR A 588 11.55 8.15 12.32
C TYR A 588 13.07 8.00 12.38
N ALA A 589 13.69 8.63 13.36
CA ALA A 589 15.14 8.71 13.49
C ALA A 589 15.84 7.33 13.52
N VAL A 590 15.31 6.35 14.28
CA VAL A 590 15.88 5.00 14.37
C VAL A 590 15.87 4.29 13.02
N ALA A 591 14.77 4.42 12.27
CA ALA A 591 14.65 3.86 10.93
C ALA A 591 15.68 4.47 9.96
N LYS A 592 15.86 5.79 9.97
CA LYS A 592 16.91 6.47 9.19
C LYS A 592 18.32 6.01 9.60
N ARG A 593 18.52 5.77 10.90
CA ARG A 593 19.78 5.26 11.43
C ARG A 593 20.12 3.86 10.92
N ILE A 594 19.10 3.00 10.79
CA ILE A 594 19.26 1.66 10.21
C ILE A 594 19.60 1.75 8.71
N ILE A 595 18.99 2.66 7.94
CA ILE A 595 19.37 2.90 6.54
C ILE A 595 20.84 3.28 6.44
N ARG A 596 21.32 4.17 7.29
CA ARG A 596 22.74 4.55 7.31
C ARG A 596 23.64 3.36 7.65
N LEU A 597 23.28 2.53 8.63
CA LEU A 597 24.01 1.33 8.98
C LEU A 597 24.15 0.36 7.81
N ILE A 598 23.07 0.13 7.04
CA ILE A 598 23.13 -0.71 5.84
C ILE A 598 24.15 -0.17 4.84
N ASN A 599 24.17 1.15 4.61
CA ASN A 599 25.11 1.77 3.69
C ASN A 599 26.55 1.77 4.23
N SER A 600 26.78 1.94 5.54
CA SER A 600 28.11 1.82 6.17
C SER A 600 28.66 0.40 6.05
N LEU A 601 27.82 -0.61 6.25
CA LEU A 601 28.18 -2.01 6.10
C LEU A 601 28.47 -2.35 4.61
N ALA A 602 27.68 -1.82 3.68
CA ALA A 602 27.93 -1.96 2.24
C ALA A 602 29.31 -1.38 1.87
N ASP A 603 29.63 -0.16 2.31
CA ASP A 603 30.93 0.47 2.06
C ASP A 603 32.10 -0.35 2.66
N GLN A 604 31.92 -0.89 3.88
CA GLN A 604 32.89 -1.77 4.51
C GLN A 604 33.17 -3.02 3.67
N ILE A 605 32.13 -3.70 3.22
CA ILE A 605 32.22 -4.96 2.46
C ILE A 605 32.80 -4.70 1.06
N ASP A 606 32.38 -3.67 0.36
CA ASP A 606 32.83 -3.36 -1.01
C ASP A 606 34.34 -3.04 -1.08
N HIS A 607 34.87 -2.49 0.00
CA HIS A 607 36.32 -2.16 0.07
C HIS A 607 37.19 -3.25 0.69
N ASP A 608 36.59 -4.37 1.11
CA ASP A 608 37.35 -5.48 1.69
C ASP A 608 37.65 -6.54 0.61
N PRO A 609 38.96 -6.76 0.27
CA PRO A 609 39.33 -7.75 -0.75
C PRO A 609 38.90 -9.18 -0.44
N ILE A 610 38.72 -9.54 0.85
CA ILE A 610 38.29 -10.89 1.26
C ILE A 610 36.81 -11.12 0.86
N CYS A 611 36.02 -10.06 0.92
CA CYS A 611 34.58 -10.11 0.62
C CYS A 611 34.25 -10.02 -0.87
N ARG A 612 35.21 -9.46 -1.68
CA ARG A 612 34.99 -9.29 -3.11
C ARG A 612 34.62 -10.65 -3.76
N ASP A 613 33.63 -10.60 -4.63
CA ASP A 613 33.08 -11.77 -5.33
C ASP A 613 32.36 -12.81 -4.45
N LYS A 614 32.21 -12.55 -3.14
CA LYS A 614 31.57 -13.49 -2.19
C LYS A 614 30.37 -12.91 -1.47
N LEU A 615 30.47 -11.65 -1.06
CA LEU A 615 29.44 -10.96 -0.29
C LEU A 615 29.30 -9.55 -0.83
N GLN A 616 28.06 -9.14 -1.09
CA GLN A 616 27.70 -7.78 -1.50
C GLN A 616 26.45 -7.31 -0.78
N VAL A 617 26.41 -6.04 -0.41
CA VAL A 617 25.23 -5.39 0.15
C VAL A 617 24.91 -4.16 -0.67
N VAL A 618 23.65 -4.05 -1.12
CA VAL A 618 23.20 -2.92 -1.93
C VAL A 618 21.93 -2.34 -1.35
N PHE A 619 21.93 -1.04 -1.10
CA PHE A 619 20.72 -0.30 -0.77
C PHE A 619 20.15 0.35 -2.06
N LEU A 620 19.00 -0.12 -2.49
CA LEU A 620 18.31 0.38 -3.67
C LEU A 620 17.51 1.64 -3.30
N GLU A 621 18.07 2.79 -3.64
CA GLU A 621 17.45 4.10 -3.34
C GLU A 621 16.10 4.26 -4.04
N ASN A 622 15.18 4.96 -3.39
CA ASN A 622 13.86 5.30 -3.91
C ASN A 622 13.03 4.09 -4.34
N TYR A 623 12.94 3.08 -3.45
CA TYR A 623 12.10 1.92 -3.68
C TYR A 623 10.65 2.35 -3.96
N ARG A 624 10.10 1.91 -5.09
CA ARG A 624 8.77 2.23 -5.61
C ARG A 624 8.25 1.09 -6.48
N VAL A 625 7.01 1.21 -6.99
CA VAL A 625 6.36 0.14 -7.78
C VAL A 625 7.18 -0.25 -9.00
N SER A 626 7.64 0.71 -9.81
CA SER A 626 8.41 0.42 -11.03
C SER A 626 9.75 -0.29 -10.75
N LEU A 627 10.40 0.00 -9.62
CA LEU A 627 11.61 -0.73 -9.20
C LEU A 627 11.25 -2.15 -8.72
N ALA A 628 10.15 -2.29 -7.98
CA ALA A 628 9.67 -3.59 -7.53
C ALA A 628 9.33 -4.52 -8.70
N GLU A 629 8.72 -3.99 -9.75
CA GLU A 629 8.36 -4.71 -10.98
C GLU A 629 9.57 -5.35 -11.66
N GLN A 630 10.73 -4.71 -11.60
CA GLN A 630 11.96 -5.25 -12.17
C GLN A 630 12.71 -6.19 -11.21
N LEU A 631 12.67 -5.89 -9.91
CA LEU A 631 13.40 -6.65 -8.91
C LEU A 631 12.75 -7.99 -8.59
N MET A 632 11.42 -8.04 -8.49
CA MET A 632 10.72 -9.25 -8.01
C MET A 632 10.93 -10.47 -8.90
N PRO A 633 10.90 -10.37 -10.26
CA PRO A 633 11.26 -11.50 -11.12
C PRO A 633 12.71 -11.99 -10.96
N ALA A 634 13.62 -11.10 -10.59
CA ALA A 634 15.04 -11.40 -10.39
C ALA A 634 15.37 -11.98 -9.01
N SER A 635 14.46 -11.90 -8.05
CA SER A 635 14.69 -12.29 -6.66
C SER A 635 14.65 -13.81 -6.48
N GLU A 636 15.56 -14.33 -5.67
CA GLU A 636 15.62 -15.76 -5.32
C GLU A 636 15.19 -16.00 -3.89
N VAL A 637 15.52 -15.08 -2.98
CA VAL A 637 15.16 -15.14 -1.56
C VAL A 637 14.34 -13.91 -1.18
N SER A 638 13.26 -14.13 -0.46
CA SER A 638 12.33 -13.13 0.06
C SER A 638 12.40 -13.10 1.58
N GLN A 639 12.88 -11.98 2.14
CA GLN A 639 13.00 -11.80 3.58
C GLN A 639 11.68 -11.29 4.18
N GLN A 640 10.98 -12.17 4.91
CA GLN A 640 9.70 -11.91 5.57
C GLN A 640 9.80 -12.19 7.07
N ILE A 641 10.69 -11.44 7.73
CA ILE A 641 11.26 -11.74 9.05
C ILE A 641 10.69 -10.86 10.18
N SER A 642 9.48 -10.35 10.06
CA SER A 642 8.83 -9.58 11.12
C SER A 642 8.74 -10.35 12.43
N THR A 643 8.70 -9.65 13.56
CA THR A 643 8.40 -10.28 14.86
C THR A 643 7.00 -10.88 14.79
N ALA A 644 6.83 -12.15 15.16
CA ALA A 644 5.53 -12.83 15.08
C ALA A 644 4.43 -12.07 15.84
N GLY A 645 3.27 -11.93 15.20
CA GLY A 645 2.12 -11.17 15.70
C GLY A 645 2.23 -9.66 15.49
N LYS A 646 3.10 -9.17 14.59
CA LYS A 646 3.30 -7.73 14.32
C LYS A 646 2.96 -7.32 12.88
N GLU A 647 3.14 -8.17 11.88
CA GLU A 647 2.70 -7.92 10.52
C GLU A 647 1.26 -8.43 10.34
N ALA A 648 0.32 -7.55 9.99
CA ALA A 648 -1.08 -7.94 9.81
C ALA A 648 -1.26 -8.95 8.67
N SER A 649 -0.58 -8.75 7.56
CA SER A 649 -0.61 -9.64 6.39
C SER A 649 0.74 -9.66 5.66
N GLY A 650 1.19 -8.51 5.18
CA GLY A 650 2.15 -8.41 4.11
C GLY A 650 1.51 -8.69 2.74
N THR A 651 2.06 -8.10 1.70
CA THR A 651 1.71 -8.39 0.29
C THR A 651 2.96 -8.57 -0.57
N GLY A 652 4.12 -8.12 -0.12
CA GLY A 652 5.41 -8.37 -0.77
C GLY A 652 5.71 -9.86 -0.82
N ASN A 653 5.46 -10.60 0.26
CA ASN A 653 5.59 -12.05 0.33
C ASN A 653 4.83 -12.77 -0.79
N MET A 654 3.60 -12.36 -1.07
CA MET A 654 2.77 -12.93 -2.14
C MET A 654 3.36 -12.69 -3.53
N LYS A 655 3.89 -11.49 -3.79
CA LYS A 655 4.52 -11.13 -5.07
C LYS A 655 5.80 -11.94 -5.32
N PHE A 656 6.63 -12.08 -4.30
CA PHE A 656 7.83 -12.91 -4.37
C PHE A 656 7.48 -14.37 -4.60
N MET A 657 6.51 -14.92 -3.88
CA MET A 657 6.01 -16.28 -4.03
C MET A 657 5.55 -16.54 -5.48
N MET A 658 4.74 -15.65 -6.06
CA MET A 658 4.27 -15.77 -7.45
C MET A 658 5.40 -15.71 -8.48
N ASN A 659 6.54 -15.09 -8.15
CA ASN A 659 7.72 -15.06 -9.01
C ASN A 659 8.76 -16.14 -8.67
N GLY A 660 8.41 -17.08 -7.82
CA GLY A 660 9.23 -18.24 -7.48
C GLY A 660 10.41 -17.94 -6.57
N ALA A 661 10.40 -16.82 -5.85
CA ALA A 661 11.36 -16.57 -4.79
C ALA A 661 10.98 -17.35 -3.53
N LEU A 662 11.96 -17.95 -2.85
CA LEU A 662 11.74 -18.72 -1.63
C LEU A 662 11.75 -17.81 -0.42
N THR A 663 10.81 -18.00 0.49
CA THR A 663 10.67 -17.17 1.68
C THR A 663 11.54 -17.69 2.82
N VAL A 664 12.42 -16.82 3.33
CA VAL A 664 12.98 -16.93 4.69
C VAL A 664 12.09 -16.06 5.58
N GLY A 665 11.44 -16.65 6.58
CA GLY A 665 10.44 -15.90 7.32
C GLY A 665 10.00 -16.51 8.64
N THR A 666 9.22 -15.72 9.35
CA THR A 666 8.53 -16.10 10.58
C THR A 666 7.07 -16.47 10.29
N LEU A 667 6.42 -17.22 11.18
CA LEU A 667 4.98 -17.48 11.12
C LEU A 667 4.21 -16.25 11.60
N ASP A 668 4.13 -15.23 10.72
CA ASP A 668 3.48 -13.96 10.96
C ASP A 668 2.68 -13.51 9.72
N GLY A 669 1.58 -12.81 9.93
CA GLY A 669 0.73 -12.33 8.84
C GLY A 669 0.34 -13.45 7.87
N ALA A 670 0.36 -13.15 6.57
CA ALA A 670 0.02 -14.11 5.51
C ALA A 670 1.10 -15.19 5.29
N ASN A 671 2.27 -15.13 5.93
CA ASN A 671 3.23 -16.23 5.90
C ASN A 671 2.64 -17.52 6.50
N VAL A 672 1.63 -17.39 7.39
CA VAL A 672 0.92 -18.55 7.96
C VAL A 672 0.15 -19.28 6.85
N GLU A 673 -0.65 -18.55 6.08
CA GLU A 673 -1.39 -19.15 4.95
C GLU A 673 -0.45 -19.63 3.84
N MET A 674 0.68 -18.94 3.61
CA MET A 674 1.71 -19.43 2.70
C MET A 674 2.25 -20.79 3.16
N HIS A 675 2.56 -20.93 4.44
CA HIS A 675 3.03 -22.19 5.01
C HIS A 675 1.97 -23.30 4.93
N GLU A 676 0.70 -22.99 5.15
CA GLU A 676 -0.42 -23.95 5.04
C GLU A 676 -0.50 -24.59 3.65
N VAL A 677 -0.17 -23.84 2.59
CA VAL A 677 -0.21 -24.37 1.21
C VAL A 677 1.13 -24.91 0.74
N LEU A 678 2.25 -24.46 1.30
CA LEU A 678 3.60 -24.83 0.87
C LEU A 678 4.21 -25.99 1.67
N GLY A 679 3.90 -26.08 2.98
CA GLY A 679 4.58 -26.96 3.91
C GLY A 679 5.96 -26.48 4.33
N ASP A 680 6.58 -27.19 5.27
CA ASP A 680 7.92 -26.87 5.81
C ASP A 680 9.04 -27.04 4.75
N GLU A 681 8.81 -27.87 3.76
CA GLU A 681 9.78 -28.22 2.73
C GLU A 681 9.98 -27.15 1.65
N ASN A 682 9.06 -26.19 1.53
CA ASN A 682 9.08 -25.16 0.48
C ASN A 682 9.28 -23.72 1.01
N MET A 683 9.62 -23.60 2.30
CA MET A 683 9.93 -22.32 2.99
C MET A 683 11.06 -22.54 3.99
N PHE A 684 11.77 -21.49 4.36
CA PHE A 684 12.79 -21.48 5.41
C PHE A 684 12.27 -20.75 6.63
N LEU A 685 11.51 -21.46 7.47
CA LEU A 685 10.90 -20.88 8.66
C LEU A 685 11.85 -20.86 9.85
N PHE A 686 11.72 -19.83 10.69
CA PHE A 686 12.47 -19.67 11.93
C PHE A 686 11.72 -18.83 12.96
N GLY A 687 12.26 -18.81 14.18
CA GLY A 687 11.89 -17.84 15.22
C GLY A 687 10.66 -18.21 16.03
N LEU A 688 10.39 -17.36 16.99
CA LEU A 688 9.29 -17.49 17.94
C LEU A 688 7.92 -17.36 17.25
N ARG A 689 6.94 -18.09 17.74
CA ARG A 689 5.52 -17.93 17.39
C ARG A 689 4.88 -16.82 18.22
N THR A 690 3.69 -16.36 17.82
CA THR A 690 3.00 -15.24 18.50
C THR A 690 2.79 -15.47 20.00
N ASP A 691 2.37 -16.67 20.39
CA ASP A 691 2.16 -17.05 21.79
C ASP A 691 3.47 -17.13 22.58
N GLU A 692 4.55 -17.61 21.95
CA GLU A 692 5.90 -17.66 22.52
C GLU A 692 6.47 -16.25 22.72
N VAL A 693 6.23 -15.33 21.80
CA VAL A 693 6.59 -13.90 21.92
C VAL A 693 5.91 -13.28 23.15
N GLU A 694 4.61 -13.50 23.30
CA GLU A 694 3.86 -13.00 24.45
C GLU A 694 4.31 -13.64 25.77
N GLN A 695 4.57 -14.94 25.76
CA GLN A 695 5.07 -15.66 26.92
C GLN A 695 6.45 -15.12 27.34
N LEU A 696 7.39 -14.99 26.41
CA LEU A 696 8.74 -14.49 26.71
C LEU A 696 8.72 -13.07 27.30
N LYS A 697 7.84 -12.21 26.80
CA LYS A 697 7.64 -10.86 27.34
C LYS A 697 7.06 -10.88 28.76
N ARG A 698 6.08 -11.76 29.03
CA ARG A 698 5.49 -11.92 30.37
C ARG A 698 6.46 -12.50 31.41
N GLU A 699 7.34 -13.39 31.00
CA GLU A 699 8.37 -14.00 31.85
C GLU A 699 9.54 -13.05 32.17
N GLY A 700 9.64 -11.94 31.48
CA GLY A 700 10.69 -10.93 31.68
C GLY A 700 11.93 -11.21 30.83
N TYR A 701 11.85 -10.87 29.56
CA TYR A 701 12.95 -10.99 28.60
C TYR A 701 14.14 -10.10 28.95
N VAL A 702 15.35 -10.68 28.96
CA VAL A 702 16.62 -10.00 29.30
C VAL A 702 17.64 -10.23 28.20
N PRO A 703 17.74 -9.35 27.19
CA PRO A 703 18.62 -9.52 26.03
C PRO A 703 20.11 -9.61 26.37
N GLN A 704 20.56 -8.98 27.47
CA GLN A 704 21.96 -9.05 27.95
C GLN A 704 22.41 -10.49 28.29
N ARG A 705 21.47 -11.41 28.60
CA ARG A 705 21.82 -12.82 28.81
C ARG A 705 22.27 -13.48 27.51
N LEU A 706 21.61 -13.18 26.42
CA LEU A 706 21.97 -13.68 25.07
C LEU A 706 23.31 -13.10 24.62
N TYR A 707 23.52 -11.81 24.80
CA TYR A 707 24.81 -11.14 24.52
C TYR A 707 25.99 -11.80 25.24
N ARG A 708 25.82 -12.20 26.52
CA ARG A 708 26.87 -12.87 27.29
C ARG A 708 27.11 -14.31 26.86
N ARG A 709 26.07 -14.99 26.39
CA ARG A 709 26.08 -16.44 26.12
C ARG A 709 26.52 -16.76 24.69
N ASP A 710 26.12 -15.96 23.72
CA ASP A 710 26.38 -16.17 22.29
C ASP A 710 27.53 -15.25 21.84
N GLU A 711 28.68 -15.86 21.54
CA GLU A 711 29.88 -15.14 21.08
C GLU A 711 29.70 -14.50 19.72
N ARG A 712 29.02 -15.16 18.79
CA ARG A 712 28.72 -14.62 17.45
C ARG A 712 27.85 -13.37 17.57
N LEU A 713 26.76 -13.44 18.33
CA LEU A 713 25.87 -12.30 18.58
C LEU A 713 26.62 -11.15 19.26
N ARG A 714 27.46 -11.44 20.26
CA ARG A 714 28.29 -10.44 20.94
C ARG A 714 29.20 -9.72 19.96
N ARG A 715 29.92 -10.44 19.10
CA ARG A 715 30.79 -9.85 18.08
C ARG A 715 30.02 -8.92 17.13
N CYS A 716 28.82 -9.31 16.70
CA CYS A 716 27.96 -8.48 15.85
C CYS A 716 27.55 -7.17 16.56
N LEU A 717 27.13 -7.27 17.81
CA LEU A 717 26.72 -6.08 18.59
C LEU A 717 27.92 -5.18 18.92
N ASP A 718 29.08 -5.75 19.25
CA ASP A 718 30.30 -4.97 19.50
C ASP A 718 30.74 -4.23 18.22
N ALA A 719 30.55 -4.80 17.04
CA ALA A 719 30.81 -4.12 15.77
C ALA A 719 29.96 -2.84 15.59
N LEU A 720 28.72 -2.82 16.09
CA LEU A 720 27.91 -1.59 16.08
C LEU A 720 28.58 -0.46 16.90
N ARG A 721 29.19 -0.78 18.03
CA ARG A 721 29.87 0.20 18.88
C ARG A 721 31.20 0.67 18.28
N THR A 722 31.99 -0.25 17.76
CA THR A 722 33.30 0.10 17.15
C THR A 722 33.10 0.87 15.84
N GLY A 723 32.00 0.67 15.16
CA GLY A 723 31.72 1.31 13.89
C GLY A 723 32.40 0.62 12.71
N PHE A 724 32.23 1.24 11.55
CA PHE A 724 32.69 0.73 10.26
C PHE A 724 33.76 1.67 9.64
N ARG A 725 34.21 1.35 8.43
CA ARG A 725 35.24 2.07 7.68
C ARG A 725 34.96 3.58 7.54
N ASP A 726 33.71 3.99 7.45
CA ASP A 726 33.27 5.39 7.38
C ASP A 726 33.45 6.18 8.71
N GLY A 727 33.89 5.50 9.76
CA GLY A 727 34.10 6.08 11.09
C GLY A 727 32.83 6.32 11.90
N VAL A 728 31.67 5.81 11.43
CA VAL A 728 30.40 6.00 12.12
C VAL A 728 30.15 4.87 13.12
N SER A 729 30.01 5.24 14.39
CA SER A 729 29.56 4.32 15.45
C SER A 729 28.04 4.27 15.53
N TYR A 730 27.52 3.09 15.86
CA TYR A 730 26.09 2.81 16.07
C TYR A 730 25.83 2.39 17.52
N ASP A 731 26.52 3.02 18.46
CA ASP A 731 26.34 2.74 19.90
C ASP A 731 24.91 3.00 20.36
N ASP A 732 24.21 3.94 19.72
CA ASP A 732 22.78 4.20 19.94
C ASP A 732 21.90 2.96 19.67
N LEU A 733 22.15 2.23 18.58
CA LEU A 733 21.45 0.97 18.29
C LEU A 733 21.87 -0.16 19.24
N TYR A 734 23.15 -0.24 19.60
CA TYR A 734 23.64 -1.17 20.61
C TYR A 734 22.94 -0.96 21.95
N GLN A 735 22.86 0.31 22.42
CA GLN A 735 22.18 0.66 23.67
C GLN A 735 20.69 0.31 23.61
N ARG A 736 20.04 0.60 22.48
CA ARG A 736 18.62 0.29 22.27
C ARG A 736 18.34 -1.21 22.36
N LEU A 737 19.18 -2.04 21.75
CA LEU A 737 19.03 -3.49 21.77
C LEU A 737 19.29 -4.10 23.16
N LEU A 738 20.29 -3.60 23.89
CA LEU A 738 20.65 -4.21 25.18
C LEU A 738 19.98 -3.56 26.40
N PHE A 739 19.73 -2.27 26.36
CA PHE A 739 19.29 -1.54 27.56
C PHE A 739 17.96 -0.80 27.38
N GLY A 740 17.49 -0.64 26.12
CA GLY A 740 16.34 0.20 25.81
C GLY A 740 16.70 1.68 25.84
N THR A 741 15.92 2.49 25.16
CA THR A 741 16.11 3.95 25.07
C THR A 741 14.76 4.65 24.83
N GLY A 742 14.63 5.90 25.33
CA GLY A 742 13.46 6.72 25.04
C GLY A 742 12.12 6.17 25.49
N GLY A 743 12.10 5.37 26.55
CA GLY A 743 10.87 4.73 27.07
C GLY A 743 10.54 3.39 26.42
N SER A 744 11.26 2.98 25.37
CA SER A 744 11.12 1.66 24.76
C SER A 744 11.95 0.61 25.54
N PRO A 745 11.41 -0.62 25.72
CA PRO A 745 12.17 -1.70 26.36
C PRO A 745 13.37 -2.14 25.51
N ALA A 746 14.33 -2.83 26.13
CA ALA A 746 15.45 -3.41 25.43
C ALA A 746 14.96 -4.46 24.43
N ASP A 747 15.51 -4.43 23.21
CA ASP A 747 15.15 -5.37 22.12
C ASP A 747 13.64 -5.61 21.99
N GLU A 748 12.87 -4.53 21.87
CA GLU A 748 11.41 -4.51 21.85
C GLU A 748 10.79 -5.55 20.89
N TYR A 749 11.47 -5.79 19.77
CA TYR A 749 11.03 -6.68 18.70
C TYR A 749 11.77 -8.03 18.67
N LEU A 750 12.46 -8.39 19.75
CA LEU A 750 13.06 -9.72 19.99
C LEU A 750 14.04 -10.17 18.89
N LEU A 751 14.83 -9.23 18.35
CA LEU A 751 15.84 -9.54 17.33
C LEU A 751 16.88 -10.55 17.88
N LEU A 752 17.35 -10.32 19.10
CA LEU A 752 18.41 -11.13 19.69
C LEU A 752 17.90 -12.51 20.08
N ALA A 753 16.61 -12.62 20.43
CA ALA A 753 15.98 -13.91 20.75
C ALA A 753 15.90 -14.83 19.50
N ASP A 754 15.63 -14.25 18.34
CA ASP A 754 15.49 -14.98 17.07
C ASP A 754 16.79 -15.07 16.26
N PHE A 755 17.88 -14.38 16.66
CA PHE A 755 19.11 -14.26 15.88
C PHE A 755 19.73 -15.60 15.49
N GLN A 756 19.85 -16.53 16.46
CA GLN A 756 20.45 -17.83 16.19
C GLN A 756 19.59 -18.63 15.19
N ALA A 757 18.28 -18.69 15.42
CA ALA A 757 17.34 -19.42 14.56
C ALA A 757 17.31 -18.83 13.13
N TYR A 758 17.43 -17.52 13.02
CA TYR A 758 17.52 -16.82 11.74
C TYR A 758 18.80 -17.21 10.98
N CYS A 759 19.95 -17.14 11.65
CA CYS A 759 21.22 -17.57 11.05
C CYS A 759 21.20 -19.05 10.58
N GLU A 760 20.54 -19.93 11.32
CA GLU A 760 20.39 -21.33 10.96
C GLU A 760 19.46 -21.50 9.75
N ALA A 761 18.37 -20.71 9.64
CA ALA A 761 17.50 -20.71 8.47
C ALA A 761 18.23 -20.23 7.21
N GLU A 762 19.00 -19.16 7.32
CA GLU A 762 19.87 -18.64 6.25
C GLU A 762 20.91 -19.69 5.80
N GLN A 763 21.49 -20.42 6.75
CA GLN A 763 22.44 -21.49 6.42
C GLN A 763 21.75 -22.66 5.68
N ARG A 764 20.54 -23.06 6.08
CA ARG A 764 19.76 -24.08 5.35
C ARG A 764 19.41 -23.59 3.95
N MET A 765 19.01 -22.33 3.79
CA MET A 765 18.71 -21.71 2.51
C MET A 765 19.93 -21.73 1.58
N ALA A 766 21.07 -21.23 2.05
CA ALA A 766 22.31 -21.22 1.26
C ALA A 766 22.80 -22.64 0.90
N HIS A 767 22.61 -23.62 1.79
CA HIS A 767 22.92 -25.02 1.51
C HIS A 767 22.00 -25.60 0.42
N THR A 768 20.71 -25.34 0.48
CA THR A 768 19.72 -25.81 -0.51
C THR A 768 19.99 -25.22 -1.90
N TYR A 769 20.49 -23.98 -1.97
CA TYR A 769 20.82 -23.33 -3.24
C TYR A 769 21.90 -24.05 -4.06
N HIS A 770 22.77 -24.86 -3.44
CA HIS A 770 23.76 -25.70 -4.13
C HIS A 770 23.17 -26.86 -4.94
N ASP A 771 21.88 -27.19 -4.74
CA ASP A 771 21.14 -28.15 -5.55
C ASP A 771 20.10 -27.41 -6.43
N PRO A 772 20.46 -27.05 -7.68
CA PRO A 772 19.56 -26.27 -8.54
C PRO A 772 18.23 -26.97 -8.85
N ILE A 773 18.21 -28.31 -8.89
CA ILE A 773 16.99 -29.06 -9.14
C ILE A 773 16.06 -28.97 -7.96
N GLN A 774 16.57 -29.17 -6.75
CA GLN A 774 15.76 -29.00 -5.53
C GLN A 774 15.29 -27.57 -5.36
N TRP A 775 16.16 -26.58 -5.61
CA TRP A 775 15.80 -25.15 -5.54
C TRP A 775 14.67 -24.80 -6.51
N ASN A 776 14.80 -25.21 -7.78
CA ASN A 776 13.79 -24.94 -8.81
C ASN A 776 12.48 -25.69 -8.55
N ARG A 777 12.53 -26.89 -7.96
CA ARG A 777 11.34 -27.63 -7.51
C ARG A 777 10.57 -26.84 -6.44
N MET A 778 11.26 -26.35 -5.41
CA MET A 778 10.66 -25.49 -4.38
C MET A 778 10.09 -24.21 -5.00
N SER A 779 10.81 -23.57 -5.91
CA SER A 779 10.35 -22.40 -6.65
C SER A 779 9.08 -22.67 -7.43
N LEU A 780 9.00 -23.78 -8.15
CA LEU A 780 7.81 -24.19 -8.91
C LEU A 780 6.60 -24.42 -8.00
N HIS A 781 6.79 -25.08 -6.85
CA HIS A 781 5.71 -25.24 -5.85
C HIS A 781 5.22 -23.89 -5.31
N ASN A 782 6.12 -22.94 -5.08
CA ASN A 782 5.73 -21.59 -4.67
C ASN A 782 4.84 -20.92 -5.73
N ILE A 783 5.22 -20.96 -7.00
CA ILE A 783 4.43 -20.41 -8.11
C ILE A 783 3.09 -21.14 -8.22
N ALA A 784 3.10 -22.47 -8.27
CA ALA A 784 1.91 -23.30 -8.44
C ALA A 784 0.82 -23.03 -7.40
N ARG A 785 1.23 -22.84 -6.15
CA ARG A 785 0.32 -22.68 -5.01
C ARG A 785 0.00 -21.24 -4.65
N SER A 786 0.51 -20.26 -5.42
CA SER A 786 0.31 -18.83 -5.16
C SER A 786 -1.06 -18.29 -5.58
N GLY A 787 -1.84 -19.04 -6.35
CA GLY A 787 -3.13 -18.57 -6.90
C GLY A 787 -4.14 -18.11 -5.85
N ILE A 788 -4.07 -18.64 -4.62
CA ILE A 788 -4.93 -18.19 -3.50
C ILE A 788 -4.66 -16.74 -3.08
N PHE A 789 -3.50 -16.17 -3.42
CA PHE A 789 -3.13 -14.80 -3.11
C PHE A 789 -3.43 -13.81 -4.24
N ALA A 790 -4.25 -14.20 -5.22
CA ALA A 790 -4.76 -13.28 -6.22
C ALA A 790 -5.77 -12.30 -5.61
N ALA A 791 -5.69 -11.02 -5.98
CA ALA A 791 -6.61 -9.99 -5.52
C ALA A 791 -8.05 -10.26 -5.99
N ASP A 792 -8.23 -10.92 -7.13
CA ASP A 792 -9.55 -11.31 -7.64
C ASP A 792 -10.30 -12.20 -6.63
N ARG A 793 -9.61 -13.18 -6.01
CA ARG A 793 -10.19 -14.00 -4.94
C ARG A 793 -10.62 -13.14 -3.75
N ALA A 794 -9.73 -12.24 -3.29
CA ALA A 794 -10.04 -11.38 -2.14
C ALA A 794 -11.24 -10.46 -2.43
N VAL A 795 -11.29 -9.85 -3.61
CA VAL A 795 -12.39 -8.96 -4.03
C VAL A 795 -13.71 -9.74 -4.18
N ALA A 796 -13.67 -10.98 -4.70
CA ALA A 796 -14.86 -11.84 -4.75
C ALA A 796 -15.36 -12.16 -3.34
N GLU A 797 -14.47 -12.44 -2.37
CA GLU A 797 -14.86 -12.65 -0.97
C GLU A 797 -15.48 -11.39 -0.34
N TYR A 798 -14.97 -10.19 -0.65
CA TYR A 798 -15.62 -8.94 -0.23
C TYR A 798 -17.01 -8.80 -0.88
N ALA A 799 -17.12 -9.08 -2.17
CA ALA A 799 -18.39 -8.98 -2.92
C ALA A 799 -19.46 -9.89 -2.33
N ASP A 800 -19.09 -11.13 -2.02
CA ASP A 800 -20.04 -12.14 -1.50
C ASP A 800 -20.40 -11.91 -0.02
N ASN A 801 -19.38 -11.64 0.82
CA ASN A 801 -19.55 -11.74 2.28
C ASN A 801 -19.75 -10.39 2.98
N ILE A 802 -19.42 -9.26 2.32
CA ILE A 802 -19.45 -7.92 2.92
C ILE A 802 -20.29 -6.96 2.07
N TRP A 803 -19.97 -6.81 0.79
CA TRP A 803 -20.63 -5.83 -0.07
C TRP A 803 -21.98 -6.31 -0.61
N HIS A 804 -22.17 -7.61 -0.74
CA HIS A 804 -23.35 -8.25 -1.34
C HIS A 804 -23.65 -7.67 -2.73
N VAL A 805 -22.65 -7.70 -3.61
CA VAL A 805 -22.75 -7.26 -5.01
C VAL A 805 -22.42 -8.41 -5.96
N PRO A 806 -23.12 -8.51 -7.09
CA PRO A 806 -22.79 -9.50 -8.10
C PRO A 806 -21.43 -9.19 -8.73
N HIS A 807 -20.71 -10.23 -9.16
CA HIS A 807 -19.45 -10.13 -9.88
C HIS A 807 -19.34 -11.23 -10.95
N ARG A 808 -18.38 -11.04 -11.88
CA ARG A 808 -18.07 -11.99 -12.97
C ARG A 808 -17.52 -13.31 -12.43
#